data_7803fe362ebbb0aa3406004987fa6e8a
#
_entry.id   7803fe362ebbb0aa3406004987fa6e8a
#
_cell.length_a   1.000
_cell.length_b   1.000
_cell.length_c   1.000
_cell.angle_alpha   90.00
_cell.angle_beta   90.00
_cell.angle_gamma   90.00
#
_symmetry.space_group_name_H-M   'P 1'
#
loop_
_entity.id
_entity.type
_entity.pdbx_description
1 polymer ?
#
loop_
_entity_poly.entity_id
_entity_poly.type
_entity_poly.pdbx_seq_one_letter_code
_entity_poly.pdbx_strand_id
1 'polypeptide(L)'
;MIPAVRHLPLKIIHNFPYAPTAALEEKKAVVTSYLLDIQSRGFGGIVNNVCTRNYTLDPEEWEVFSFTADECERLGLRLWIYDEDGYPSGAAGGLTVAENPEFEATAVVMVKESIGAGESKVIDLPRGHQHFLFAAVYPCDGEGELIPDETGKYVPVYTADCRYATEAVTLENPTAAPAVALCFIRKRLYEGTHSVHNVFQCRRYIDVTNRDAVAAFLRNTYEQYASHVPTHHHAGAGRVMPKIGQIEAVFTDEPSLMGCYINKGLYPAMIKDPYDDEMPLYPVLTYGRDVENAYASRYGRDLMPDLVHIFLGDTEVSKAVRNDYYTLLSDLYEESFFSQISDWCARHEISFSGHLLLEDDVRFHTVFEGNFFSLLRHMHFPGIDMLQSIPSMLCHSDYAFTPKLVSSIARAYNRPHVMSEVSAHAQGGKVTHDQMYASLCAQYALGVDTFTYYYGERFMDPETYTRYNHALGRIDAIMAGRTVADALLYYPIETFRMHHRPSDAQYGSYTEAENNCKKGLMAIQNTLLDNQIDFDYTDFDVLSRMTVCEDGTLLSPHGDRYAALILPPMEYTPAMANLLSDTAAWGNVIQITPDTDVRAAIEEIPDRLTRRALTAEGATHGVLRLVRDTEKGRACLLVNTNEEPTTVSFTIAGMQSPVLYDPFADAEVDCTFTPDGDEFGFTVTLGALQSLIVKEK
;
A
#
# COMPACT_ATOMS: atom_id res chain seq x y z
N MET A 1 12.70 -31.62 -5.02
CA MET A 1 13.85 -30.69 -4.82
C MET A 1 13.58 -29.86 -3.56
N ILE A 2 14.56 -29.77 -2.63
CA ILE A 2 14.45 -28.86 -1.47
C ILE A 2 14.85 -27.47 -1.95
N PRO A 3 13.99 -26.46 -1.84
CA PRO A 3 14.30 -25.09 -2.25
C PRO A 3 15.44 -24.48 -1.39
N ALA A 4 16.21 -23.55 -1.96
CA ALA A 4 17.14 -22.77 -1.16
C ALA A 4 16.36 -21.82 -0.20
N VAL A 5 16.96 -21.51 0.93
CA VAL A 5 16.35 -20.71 2.02
C VAL A 5 15.77 -19.38 1.53
N ARG A 6 16.42 -18.73 0.56
CA ARG A 6 15.96 -17.46 -0.02
C ARG A 6 14.61 -17.54 -0.72
N HIS A 7 14.16 -18.73 -1.12
CA HIS A 7 12.90 -18.98 -1.79
C HIS A 7 11.77 -19.41 -0.81
N LEU A 8 12.09 -19.53 0.47
CA LEU A 8 11.14 -19.97 1.48
C LEU A 8 10.50 -18.75 2.18
N PRO A 9 9.23 -18.86 2.60
CA PRO A 9 8.57 -17.77 3.31
C PRO A 9 9.21 -17.50 4.67
N LEU A 10 8.93 -16.31 5.21
CA LEU A 10 9.32 -15.89 6.55
C LEU A 10 8.14 -16.03 7.52
N LYS A 11 8.44 -16.19 8.80
CA LYS A 11 7.43 -16.19 9.88
C LYS A 11 7.52 -14.89 10.68
N ILE A 12 6.42 -14.15 10.81
CA ILE A 12 6.33 -13.03 11.74
C ILE A 12 6.20 -13.57 13.16
N ILE A 13 7.02 -13.06 14.07
CA ILE A 13 7.04 -13.43 15.48
C ILE A 13 6.76 -12.17 16.31
N HIS A 14 5.62 -12.13 16.98
CA HIS A 14 5.31 -11.12 17.98
C HIS A 14 5.71 -11.65 19.36
N ASN A 15 6.91 -11.38 19.78
CA ASN A 15 7.60 -11.95 20.93
C ASN A 15 7.82 -13.47 20.89
N PHE A 16 8.95 -13.89 21.36
CA PHE A 16 9.17 -15.30 21.69
C PHE A 16 8.37 -15.68 22.94
N PRO A 17 7.91 -16.93 23.08
CA PRO A 17 7.00 -17.35 24.13
C PRO A 17 7.71 -17.60 25.48
N TYR A 18 8.63 -16.71 25.90
CA TYR A 18 9.21 -16.74 27.23
C TYR A 18 8.45 -15.82 28.19
N ALA A 19 8.52 -16.14 29.50
CA ALA A 19 7.98 -15.24 30.50
C ALA A 19 8.85 -13.97 30.57
N PRO A 20 8.29 -12.75 30.67
CA PRO A 20 9.09 -11.51 30.80
C PRO A 20 10.07 -11.54 31.96
N THR A 21 9.73 -12.27 33.04
CA THR A 21 10.55 -12.44 34.27
C THR A 21 11.50 -13.63 34.20
N ALA A 22 11.59 -14.37 33.08
CA ALA A 22 12.49 -15.50 32.94
C ALA A 22 13.95 -15.02 32.97
N ALA A 23 14.86 -15.88 33.47
CA ALA A 23 16.28 -15.59 33.41
C ALA A 23 16.77 -15.51 31.96
N LEU A 24 17.78 -14.69 31.69
CA LEU A 24 18.32 -14.47 30.34
C LEU A 24 18.67 -15.77 29.60
N GLU A 25 19.33 -16.72 30.29
CA GLU A 25 19.67 -18.02 29.71
C GLU A 25 18.44 -18.89 29.39
N GLU A 26 17.35 -18.73 30.12
CA GLU A 26 16.08 -19.38 29.81
C GLU A 26 15.43 -18.74 28.58
N LYS A 27 15.45 -17.39 28.48
CA LYS A 27 15.00 -16.68 27.30
C LYS A 27 15.74 -17.14 26.02
N LYS A 28 17.07 -17.20 26.08
CA LYS A 28 17.93 -17.70 25.00
C LYS A 28 17.62 -19.14 24.61
N ALA A 29 17.37 -20.03 25.56
CA ALA A 29 16.98 -21.40 25.28
C ALA A 29 15.63 -21.50 24.57
N VAL A 30 14.66 -20.66 24.95
CA VAL A 30 13.36 -20.56 24.27
C VAL A 30 13.53 -20.08 22.83
N VAL A 31 14.35 -19.05 22.60
CA VAL A 31 14.67 -18.53 21.25
C VAL A 31 15.24 -19.65 20.38
N THR A 32 16.27 -20.37 20.83
CA THR A 32 16.86 -21.49 20.09
C THR A 32 15.83 -22.55 19.74
N SER A 33 15.01 -22.98 20.72
CA SER A 33 13.98 -23.99 20.51
C SER A 33 12.94 -23.55 19.49
N TYR A 34 12.52 -22.29 19.55
CA TYR A 34 11.53 -21.72 18.63
C TYR A 34 12.07 -21.62 17.20
N LEU A 35 13.31 -21.15 17.02
CA LEU A 35 13.93 -21.06 15.71
C LEU A 35 14.14 -22.44 15.06
N LEU A 36 14.47 -23.45 15.84
CA LEU A 36 14.53 -24.85 15.36
C LEU A 36 13.15 -25.36 14.92
N ASP A 37 12.09 -25.02 15.65
CA ASP A 37 10.71 -25.36 15.26
C ASP A 37 10.32 -24.67 13.96
N ILE A 38 10.60 -23.37 13.80
CA ILE A 38 10.37 -22.62 12.56
C ILE A 38 11.13 -23.24 11.36
N GLN A 39 12.39 -23.58 11.54
CA GLN A 39 13.18 -24.25 10.52
C GLN A 39 12.56 -25.63 10.14
N SER A 40 12.09 -26.40 11.14
CA SER A 40 11.47 -27.71 10.92
C SER A 40 10.14 -27.63 10.15
N ARG A 41 9.52 -26.47 10.12
CA ARG A 41 8.28 -26.16 9.36
C ARG A 41 8.57 -25.64 7.95
N GLY A 42 9.84 -25.62 7.51
CA GLY A 42 10.22 -25.19 6.16
C GLY A 42 10.16 -23.68 5.95
N PHE A 43 10.24 -22.88 7.01
CA PHE A 43 10.41 -21.44 6.86
C PHE A 43 11.88 -21.10 6.57
N GLY A 44 12.09 -20.06 5.75
CA GLY A 44 13.42 -19.55 5.40
C GLY A 44 13.97 -18.54 6.40
N GLY A 45 13.17 -18.10 7.38
CA GLY A 45 13.58 -17.12 8.37
C GLY A 45 12.41 -16.51 9.14
N ILE A 46 12.69 -15.40 9.80
CA ILE A 46 11.73 -14.69 10.65
C ILE A 46 11.69 -13.20 10.35
N VAL A 47 10.55 -12.57 10.64
CA VAL A 47 10.41 -11.14 10.89
C VAL A 47 10.21 -10.99 12.40
N ASN A 48 11.19 -10.44 13.10
CA ASN A 48 11.17 -10.39 14.56
C ASN A 48 10.61 -9.08 15.06
N ASN A 49 9.40 -9.13 15.61
CA ASN A 49 8.79 -8.03 16.34
C ASN A 49 9.01 -8.21 17.85
N VAL A 50 9.72 -7.28 18.46
CA VAL A 50 9.90 -7.25 19.93
C VAL A 50 8.76 -6.43 20.53
N CYS A 51 7.63 -7.07 20.77
CA CYS A 51 6.43 -6.42 21.34
C CYS A 51 6.55 -6.17 22.86
N THR A 52 7.72 -5.80 23.36
CA THR A 52 7.92 -5.43 24.75
C THR A 52 7.99 -3.91 24.84
N ARG A 53 7.14 -3.32 25.68
CA ARG A 53 7.07 -1.87 25.82
C ARG A 53 8.43 -1.26 26.12
N ASN A 54 8.83 -0.27 25.32
CA ASN A 54 10.13 0.42 25.43
C ASN A 54 11.35 -0.53 25.34
N TYR A 55 11.24 -1.63 24.59
CA TYR A 55 12.34 -2.60 24.43
C TYR A 55 13.64 -1.95 23.97
N THR A 56 13.56 -0.88 23.17
CA THR A 56 14.75 -0.15 22.70
C THR A 56 15.57 0.48 23.81
N LEU A 57 14.99 0.61 25.03
CA LEU A 57 15.67 1.11 26.25
C LEU A 57 16.08 -0.01 27.20
N ASP A 58 15.76 -1.28 26.90
CA ASP A 58 16.04 -2.42 27.78
C ASP A 58 17.30 -3.18 27.33
N PRO A 59 18.40 -3.13 28.12
CA PRO A 59 19.64 -3.83 27.79
C PRO A 59 19.46 -5.35 27.67
N GLU A 60 18.57 -5.97 28.46
CA GLU A 60 18.34 -7.41 28.42
C GLU A 60 17.64 -7.83 27.12
N GLU A 61 16.66 -7.05 26.64
CA GLU A 61 16.02 -7.32 25.37
C GLU A 61 17.02 -7.19 24.20
N TRP A 62 17.98 -6.27 24.27
CA TRP A 62 19.06 -6.19 23.29
C TRP A 62 20.01 -7.40 23.33
N GLU A 63 20.29 -7.96 24.51
CA GLU A 63 21.05 -9.21 24.60
C GLU A 63 20.28 -10.39 23.98
N VAL A 64 18.97 -10.48 24.21
CA VAL A 64 18.12 -11.50 23.58
C VAL A 64 18.07 -11.30 22.06
N PHE A 65 17.93 -10.06 21.58
CA PHE A 65 17.88 -9.78 20.14
C PHE A 65 19.23 -10.12 19.46
N SER A 66 20.35 -9.70 20.03
CA SER A 66 21.68 -10.06 19.50
C SER A 66 21.88 -11.57 19.46
N PHE A 67 21.47 -12.27 20.49
CA PHE A 67 21.51 -13.74 20.51
C PHE A 67 20.59 -14.33 19.42
N THR A 68 19.43 -13.75 19.19
CA THR A 68 18.51 -14.18 18.12
C THR A 68 19.18 -14.04 16.74
N ALA A 69 19.88 -12.93 16.51
CA ALA A 69 20.61 -12.72 15.25
C ALA A 69 21.73 -13.76 15.05
N ASP A 70 22.51 -14.05 16.10
CA ASP A 70 23.55 -15.08 16.07
C ASP A 70 22.98 -16.49 15.80
N GLU A 71 21.84 -16.81 16.42
CA GLU A 71 21.15 -18.08 16.21
C GLU A 71 20.56 -18.22 14.81
N CYS A 72 19.99 -17.15 14.24
CA CYS A 72 19.54 -17.13 12.85
C CYS A 72 20.72 -17.39 11.89
N GLU A 73 21.88 -16.75 12.12
CA GLU A 73 23.10 -17.02 11.34
C GLU A 73 23.54 -18.47 11.47
N ARG A 74 23.63 -18.99 12.69
CA ARG A 74 24.02 -20.37 12.96
C ARG A 74 23.13 -21.41 12.28
N LEU A 75 21.81 -21.12 12.21
CA LEU A 75 20.81 -22.00 11.60
C LEU A 75 20.64 -21.76 10.11
N GLY A 76 21.27 -20.72 9.54
CA GLY A 76 21.11 -20.32 8.14
C GLY A 76 19.72 -19.74 7.83
N LEU A 77 19.07 -19.13 8.81
CA LEU A 77 17.78 -18.47 8.70
C LEU A 77 17.96 -16.99 8.35
N ARG A 78 17.08 -16.46 7.51
CA ARG A 78 16.98 -15.01 7.22
C ARG A 78 16.39 -14.30 8.45
N LEU A 79 16.87 -13.09 8.73
CA LEU A 79 16.35 -12.25 9.79
C LEU A 79 15.94 -10.89 9.24
N TRP A 80 14.66 -10.56 9.39
CA TRP A 80 14.14 -9.21 9.22
C TRP A 80 13.78 -8.63 10.59
N ILE A 81 13.90 -7.34 10.73
CA ILE A 81 13.47 -6.62 11.93
C ILE A 81 12.15 -5.92 11.65
N TYR A 82 11.21 -6.04 12.56
CA TYR A 82 10.03 -5.19 12.65
C TYR A 82 10.47 -3.92 13.37
N ASP A 83 10.18 -2.75 12.83
CA ASP A 83 10.91 -1.53 13.17
C ASP A 83 10.60 -0.93 14.55
N GLU A 84 9.47 -1.29 15.18
CA GLU A 84 9.12 -0.86 16.53
C GLU A 84 8.25 -1.88 17.30
N ASP A 85 7.77 -1.51 18.51
CA ASP A 85 7.02 -2.39 19.41
C ASP A 85 5.54 -2.62 19.03
N GLY A 86 5.08 -2.13 17.89
CA GLY A 86 3.70 -2.27 17.41
C GLY A 86 3.47 -1.44 16.15
N TYR A 87 2.22 -1.14 15.84
CA TYR A 87 1.80 -0.38 14.67
C TYR A 87 0.84 0.77 15.06
N PRO A 88 0.66 1.79 14.20
CA PRO A 88 1.43 2.05 12.99
C PRO A 88 2.85 2.51 13.29
N SER A 89 3.81 2.16 12.40
CA SER A 89 5.20 2.55 12.52
C SER A 89 5.41 4.06 12.51
N GLY A 90 6.30 4.55 13.38
CA GLY A 90 6.62 5.97 13.51
C GLY A 90 6.67 6.46 14.96
N ALA A 91 5.91 5.86 15.85
CA ALA A 91 5.79 6.32 17.24
C ALA A 91 6.98 5.93 18.13
N ALA A 92 7.71 4.86 17.81
CA ALA A 92 8.73 4.25 18.68
C ALA A 92 8.19 3.97 20.09
N GLY A 93 7.02 3.31 20.18
CA GLY A 93 6.36 3.09 21.47
C GLY A 93 5.93 4.37 22.20
N GLY A 94 5.88 5.51 21.50
CA GLY A 94 5.60 6.83 22.07
C GLY A 94 6.83 7.66 22.43
N LEU A 95 8.04 7.13 22.27
CA LEU A 95 9.29 7.83 22.61
C LEU A 95 9.50 9.07 21.72
N THR A 96 9.11 9.01 20.45
CA THR A 96 9.28 10.11 19.50
C THR A 96 8.52 11.36 19.91
N VAL A 97 7.24 11.23 20.27
CA VAL A 97 6.44 12.37 20.75
C VAL A 97 6.84 12.80 22.17
N ALA A 98 7.33 11.86 23.01
CA ALA A 98 7.86 12.19 24.33
C ALA A 98 9.15 13.02 24.25
N GLU A 99 9.99 12.81 23.22
CA GLU A 99 11.18 13.62 22.97
C GLU A 99 10.81 15.08 22.64
N ASN A 100 9.81 15.27 21.78
CA ASN A 100 9.32 16.60 21.42
C ASN A 100 7.81 16.54 21.06
N PRO A 101 6.94 17.16 21.87
CA PRO A 101 5.49 17.19 21.61
C PRO A 101 5.07 17.84 20.26
N GLU A 102 5.93 18.65 19.64
CA GLU A 102 5.68 19.23 18.33
C GLU A 102 5.86 18.23 17.17
N PHE A 103 6.31 17.01 17.49
CA PHE A 103 6.36 15.89 16.53
C PHE A 103 5.03 15.14 16.41
N GLU A 104 4.04 15.46 17.24
CA GLU A 104 2.73 14.83 17.21
C GLU A 104 1.93 15.23 15.97
N ALA A 105 1.24 14.25 15.36
CA ALA A 105 0.36 14.46 14.22
C ALA A 105 -0.75 15.47 14.55
N THR A 106 -1.01 16.38 13.61
CA THR A 106 -2.06 17.39 13.74
C THR A 106 -2.94 17.44 12.49
N ALA A 107 -4.14 17.99 12.66
CA ALA A 107 -5.08 18.22 11.57
C ALA A 107 -5.72 19.59 11.66
N VAL A 108 -6.18 20.10 10.52
CA VAL A 108 -7.20 21.14 10.49
C VAL A 108 -8.55 20.49 10.75
N VAL A 109 -9.29 21.07 11.67
CA VAL A 109 -10.68 20.73 11.97
C VAL A 109 -11.55 21.91 11.54
N MET A 110 -12.68 21.61 10.87
CA MET A 110 -13.65 22.62 10.44
C MET A 110 -14.89 22.61 11.34
N VAL A 111 -15.25 23.78 11.86
CA VAL A 111 -16.54 24.03 12.49
C VAL A 111 -17.41 24.83 11.52
N LYS A 112 -18.59 24.29 11.19
CA LYS A 112 -19.56 24.91 10.25
C LYS A 112 -20.83 25.27 10.99
N GLU A 113 -21.25 26.54 10.90
CA GLU A 113 -22.47 27.06 11.54
C GLU A 113 -23.25 27.94 10.57
N SER A 114 -24.60 27.87 10.66
CA SER A 114 -25.46 28.82 9.93
C SER A 114 -25.55 30.15 10.69
N ILE A 115 -25.56 31.25 9.95
CA ILE A 115 -25.67 32.60 10.50
C ILE A 115 -26.72 33.41 9.71
N GLY A 116 -27.69 33.97 10.43
CA GLY A 116 -28.80 34.73 9.85
C GLY A 116 -28.36 36.05 9.19
N ALA A 117 -29.28 36.64 8.40
CA ALA A 117 -29.08 37.95 7.77
C ALA A 117 -28.84 39.05 8.81
N GLY A 118 -27.75 39.81 8.70
CA GLY A 118 -27.39 40.86 9.65
C GLY A 118 -27.08 40.39 11.08
N GLU A 119 -26.90 39.08 11.28
CA GLU A 119 -26.61 38.49 12.60
C GLU A 119 -25.13 38.56 12.95
N SER A 120 -24.87 38.74 14.26
CA SER A 120 -23.55 38.49 14.85
C SER A 120 -23.69 37.27 15.76
N LYS A 121 -22.84 36.25 15.51
CA LYS A 121 -22.90 34.95 16.19
C LYS A 121 -21.60 34.61 16.88
N VAL A 122 -21.68 34.15 18.11
CA VAL A 122 -20.53 33.56 18.82
C VAL A 122 -20.48 32.08 18.49
N ILE A 123 -19.32 31.60 18.06
CA ILE A 123 -19.08 30.20 17.73
C ILE A 123 -18.09 29.65 18.73
N ASP A 124 -18.50 28.65 19.49
CA ASP A 124 -17.63 27.95 20.43
C ASP A 124 -16.63 27.09 19.68
N LEU A 125 -15.36 27.16 20.11
CA LEU A 125 -14.27 26.35 19.52
C LEU A 125 -14.12 25.03 20.26
N PRO A 126 -13.81 23.93 19.57
CA PRO A 126 -13.53 22.65 20.21
C PRO A 126 -12.41 22.75 21.24
N ARG A 127 -12.57 22.11 22.40
CA ARG A 127 -11.55 22.07 23.44
C ARG A 127 -10.28 21.42 22.94
N GLY A 128 -9.14 21.79 23.52
CA GLY A 128 -7.84 21.21 23.20
C GLY A 128 -7.30 21.58 21.81
N HIS A 129 -7.84 22.60 21.15
CA HIS A 129 -7.23 23.11 19.93
C HIS A 129 -5.88 23.78 20.24
N GLN A 130 -4.95 23.70 19.29
CA GLN A 130 -3.62 24.27 19.44
C GLN A 130 -3.52 25.70 18.90
N HIS A 131 -4.09 25.93 17.73
CA HIS A 131 -4.06 27.21 17.05
C HIS A 131 -5.38 27.47 16.32
N PHE A 132 -5.83 28.70 16.39
CA PHE A 132 -6.84 29.19 15.51
C PHE A 132 -6.16 29.57 14.16
N LEU A 133 -6.68 29.07 13.06
CA LEU A 133 -6.08 29.28 11.75
C LEU A 133 -6.81 30.38 10.97
N PHE A 134 -8.13 30.17 10.74
CA PHE A 134 -8.91 31.06 9.87
C PHE A 134 -10.41 30.97 10.18
N ALA A 135 -11.11 32.10 10.09
CA ALA A 135 -12.58 32.10 10.15
C ALA A 135 -13.18 33.12 9.20
N ALA A 136 -14.25 32.73 8.53
CA ALA A 136 -14.92 33.59 7.57
C ALA A 136 -16.40 33.22 7.43
N VAL A 137 -17.18 34.15 6.89
CA VAL A 137 -18.60 33.98 6.55
C VAL A 137 -18.74 34.01 5.03
N TYR A 138 -19.41 33.00 4.51
CA TYR A 138 -19.59 32.82 3.07
C TYR A 138 -21.08 32.87 2.69
N PRO A 139 -21.41 33.42 1.52
CA PRO A 139 -22.75 33.35 0.95
C PRO A 139 -23.17 31.89 0.75
N CYS A 140 -24.43 31.59 1.04
CA CYS A 140 -25.00 30.26 0.78
C CYS A 140 -26.38 30.40 0.15
N ASP A 141 -26.86 29.31 -0.44
CA ASP A 141 -28.21 29.17 -0.93
C ASP A 141 -29.21 28.86 0.19
N GLY A 142 -30.47 28.57 -0.17
CA GLY A 142 -31.54 28.24 0.78
C GLY A 142 -31.35 26.90 1.48
N GLU A 143 -30.47 26.05 1.01
CA GLU A 143 -30.14 24.73 1.59
C GLU A 143 -28.83 24.79 2.42
N GLY A 144 -28.16 25.94 2.42
CA GLY A 144 -26.88 26.14 3.15
C GLY A 144 -25.63 25.70 2.39
N GLU A 145 -25.77 25.47 1.08
CA GLU A 145 -24.63 25.20 0.20
C GLU A 145 -23.96 26.52 -0.22
N LEU A 146 -22.62 26.51 -0.25
CA LEU A 146 -21.85 27.69 -0.57
C LEU A 146 -22.02 28.15 -2.03
N ILE A 147 -22.16 29.44 -2.23
CA ILE A 147 -22.30 30.04 -3.56
C ILE A 147 -20.92 30.56 -4.02
N PRO A 148 -20.33 29.99 -5.08
CA PRO A 148 -19.09 30.52 -5.66
C PRO A 148 -19.39 31.82 -6.46
N ASP A 149 -18.34 32.61 -6.67
CA ASP A 149 -18.37 33.69 -7.65
C ASP A 149 -18.32 33.16 -9.11
N GLU A 150 -18.36 34.06 -10.09
CA GLU A 150 -18.31 33.71 -11.52
C GLU A 150 -16.99 33.03 -11.97
N THR A 151 -15.95 33.09 -11.12
CA THR A 151 -14.66 32.41 -11.36
C THR A 151 -14.56 31.06 -10.68
N GLY A 152 -15.62 30.63 -9.96
CA GLY A 152 -15.63 29.38 -9.20
C GLY A 152 -14.97 29.45 -7.82
N LYS A 153 -14.66 30.67 -7.33
CA LYS A 153 -14.06 30.88 -6.01
C LYS A 153 -15.12 31.19 -4.97
N TYR A 154 -14.87 30.71 -3.74
CA TYR A 154 -15.68 31.07 -2.59
C TYR A 154 -15.10 32.34 -1.93
N VAL A 155 -15.80 33.45 -2.10
CA VAL A 155 -15.37 34.76 -1.59
C VAL A 155 -16.12 35.06 -0.30
N PRO A 156 -15.40 35.25 0.84
CA PRO A 156 -16.08 35.54 2.11
C PRO A 156 -16.66 36.96 2.12
N VAL A 157 -17.82 37.13 2.73
CA VAL A 157 -18.44 38.45 2.99
C VAL A 157 -17.93 39.07 4.29
N TYR A 158 -17.28 38.27 5.13
CA TYR A 158 -16.67 38.70 6.37
C TYR A 158 -15.52 37.75 6.74
N THR A 159 -14.43 38.31 7.26
CA THR A 159 -13.30 37.56 7.79
C THR A 159 -12.94 38.11 9.16
N ALA A 160 -12.83 37.24 10.16
CA ALA A 160 -12.48 37.65 11.51
C ALA A 160 -10.97 37.61 11.73
N ASP A 161 -10.43 38.60 12.44
CA ASP A 161 -9.07 38.50 13.02
C ASP A 161 -9.16 37.75 14.34
N CYS A 162 -8.77 36.48 14.32
CA CYS A 162 -8.98 35.55 15.42
C CYS A 162 -7.67 35.02 16.00
N ARG A 163 -6.54 35.66 15.74
CA ARG A 163 -5.20 35.22 16.16
C ARG A 163 -5.04 34.92 17.65
N TYR A 164 -5.96 35.40 18.48
CA TYR A 164 -5.96 35.25 19.93
C TYR A 164 -7.20 34.54 20.48
N ALA A 165 -8.06 33.97 19.62
CA ALA A 165 -9.25 33.25 20.07
C ALA A 165 -8.84 31.94 20.77
N THR A 166 -9.34 31.72 21.98
CA THR A 166 -9.02 30.54 22.80
C THR A 166 -10.22 29.65 23.09
N GLU A 167 -11.42 30.21 23.17
CA GLU A 167 -12.63 29.46 23.53
C GLU A 167 -13.76 29.65 22.53
N ALA A 168 -13.88 30.85 21.95
CA ALA A 168 -14.92 31.18 20.99
C ALA A 168 -14.46 32.31 20.05
N VAL A 169 -15.14 32.42 18.91
CA VAL A 169 -14.96 33.50 17.94
C VAL A 169 -16.32 34.12 17.60
N THR A 170 -16.34 35.45 17.45
CA THR A 170 -17.57 36.17 17.00
C THR A 170 -17.44 36.43 15.50
N LEU A 171 -18.40 35.95 14.72
CA LEU A 171 -18.52 36.21 13.30
C LEU A 171 -19.76 37.02 12.98
N GLU A 172 -19.67 37.90 11.98
CA GLU A 172 -20.73 38.78 11.56
C GLU A 172 -21.16 38.49 10.13
N ASN A 173 -22.45 38.39 9.89
CA ASN A 173 -23.00 38.35 8.55
C ASN A 173 -23.51 39.77 8.18
N PRO A 174 -22.76 40.57 7.44
CA PRO A 174 -23.19 41.90 7.07
C PRO A 174 -24.26 41.95 5.98
N THR A 175 -24.64 40.79 5.43
CA THR A 175 -25.52 40.70 4.28
C THR A 175 -27.01 40.62 4.70
N ALA A 176 -27.92 40.87 3.76
CA ALA A 176 -29.34 40.73 3.93
C ALA A 176 -29.87 39.30 3.71
N ALA A 177 -29.00 38.32 3.49
CA ALA A 177 -29.31 36.89 3.27
C ALA A 177 -28.63 36.03 4.33
N PRO A 178 -29.15 34.82 4.60
CA PRO A 178 -28.47 33.82 5.40
C PRO A 178 -27.10 33.48 4.78
N ALA A 179 -26.16 33.07 5.63
CA ALA A 179 -24.80 32.74 5.25
C ALA A 179 -24.26 31.54 6.08
N VAL A 180 -23.12 31.02 5.73
CA VAL A 180 -22.42 29.98 6.47
C VAL A 180 -21.13 30.56 7.06
N ALA A 181 -20.97 30.37 8.36
CA ALA A 181 -19.77 30.68 9.11
C ALA A 181 -18.88 29.44 9.21
N LEU A 182 -17.62 29.58 8.84
CA LEU A 182 -16.62 28.54 8.90
C LEU A 182 -15.48 28.96 9.82
N CYS A 183 -15.08 28.06 10.72
CA CYS A 183 -13.90 28.23 11.56
C CYS A 183 -12.96 27.04 11.34
N PHE A 184 -11.72 27.34 11.04
CA PHE A 184 -10.65 26.35 10.86
C PHE A 184 -9.66 26.46 12.00
N ILE A 185 -9.43 25.36 12.68
CA ILE A 185 -8.52 25.29 13.81
C ILE A 185 -7.57 24.11 13.67
N ARG A 186 -6.35 24.25 14.18
CA ARG A 186 -5.40 23.16 14.29
C ARG A 186 -5.62 22.43 15.60
N LYS A 187 -5.83 21.11 15.51
CA LYS A 187 -5.87 20.19 16.66
C LYS A 187 -4.83 19.10 16.49
N ARG A 188 -4.40 18.52 17.60
CA ARG A 188 -3.73 17.21 17.56
C ARG A 188 -4.72 16.19 17.04
N LEU A 189 -4.27 15.31 16.16
CA LEU A 189 -5.01 14.12 15.80
C LEU A 189 -5.00 13.20 17.01
N TYR A 190 -6.17 12.96 17.58
CA TYR A 190 -6.28 12.10 18.74
C TYR A 190 -6.28 10.63 18.32
N GLU A 191 -5.91 9.79 19.25
CA GLU A 191 -5.93 8.35 19.09
C GLU A 191 -7.34 7.89 18.69
N GLY A 192 -7.41 7.00 17.73
CA GLY A 192 -8.69 6.56 17.17
C GLY A 192 -9.02 7.16 15.82
N THR A 193 -8.17 8.01 15.28
CA THR A 193 -8.37 8.52 13.93
C THR A 193 -8.25 7.45 12.86
N HIS A 194 -7.42 6.44 13.08
CA HIS A 194 -7.32 5.28 12.20
C HIS A 194 -6.99 4.01 13.00
N SER A 195 -6.21 3.10 12.48
CA SER A 195 -5.82 1.90 13.18
C SER A 195 -4.98 2.22 14.42
N VAL A 196 -5.59 2.14 15.57
CA VAL A 196 -5.11 2.77 16.77
C VAL A 196 -4.54 1.87 17.80
N HIS A 197 -4.59 0.62 17.57
CA HIS A 197 -4.02 -0.30 18.49
C HIS A 197 -2.58 -0.56 18.16
N ASN A 198 -1.74 0.00 18.97
CA ASN A 198 -0.59 -0.83 19.24
C ASN A 198 -1.00 -1.93 20.25
N VAL A 199 -0.19 -2.96 20.33
CA VAL A 199 -0.43 -4.16 21.14
C VAL A 199 -0.66 -3.86 22.63
N PHE A 200 -0.28 -2.67 23.13
CA PHE A 200 -0.21 -2.37 24.55
C PHE A 200 -1.15 -1.26 25.00
N GLN A 201 -1.34 -0.21 24.20
CA GLN A 201 -2.15 0.96 24.57
C GLN A 201 -2.36 1.88 23.38
N CYS A 202 -3.41 2.69 23.45
CA CYS A 202 -3.50 3.88 22.60
C CYS A 202 -2.28 4.77 22.84
N ARG A 203 -1.69 5.28 21.77
CA ARG A 203 -0.51 6.15 21.82
C ARG A 203 -0.63 7.29 20.84
N ARG A 204 0.08 8.36 21.12
CA ARG A 204 0.18 9.50 20.23
C ARG A 204 1.03 9.12 19.02
N TYR A 205 0.56 9.53 17.86
CA TYR A 205 1.25 9.26 16.60
C TYR A 205 2.03 10.49 16.11
N ILE A 206 3.06 10.27 15.31
CA ILE A 206 3.91 11.32 14.79
C ILE A 206 3.34 11.96 13.53
N ASP A 207 3.76 13.19 13.25
CA ASP A 207 3.61 13.83 11.96
C ASP A 207 4.61 13.23 10.97
N VAL A 208 4.16 12.27 10.17
CA VAL A 208 4.99 11.57 9.17
C VAL A 208 5.44 12.47 8.02
N THR A 209 4.84 13.67 7.88
CA THR A 209 5.28 14.69 6.91
C THR A 209 6.39 15.58 7.45
N ASN A 210 6.73 15.42 8.75
CA ASN A 210 7.75 16.21 9.43
C ASN A 210 9.09 15.45 9.46
N ARG A 211 10.05 15.94 8.71
CA ARG A 211 11.38 15.35 8.60
C ARG A 211 12.10 15.17 9.95
N ASP A 212 11.93 16.12 10.87
CA ASP A 212 12.58 16.06 12.19
C ASP A 212 11.92 15.01 13.08
N ALA A 213 10.60 14.82 12.99
CA ALA A 213 9.86 13.79 13.70
C ALA A 213 10.30 12.40 13.25
N VAL A 214 10.41 12.17 11.95
CA VAL A 214 10.88 10.90 11.39
C VAL A 214 12.36 10.66 11.73
N ALA A 215 13.21 11.70 11.72
CA ALA A 215 14.58 11.56 12.18
C ALA A 215 14.67 11.18 13.68
N ALA A 216 13.75 11.66 14.51
CA ALA A 216 13.65 11.23 15.90
C ALA A 216 13.16 9.77 16.02
N PHE A 217 12.21 9.35 15.19
CA PHE A 217 11.80 7.95 15.10
C PHE A 217 12.99 7.05 14.75
N LEU A 218 13.77 7.38 13.73
CA LEU A 218 14.97 6.64 13.35
C LEU A 218 15.98 6.54 14.49
N ARG A 219 16.20 7.63 15.26
CA ARG A 219 17.09 7.60 16.42
C ARG A 219 16.59 6.67 17.54
N ASN A 220 15.28 6.65 17.77
CA ASN A 220 14.67 5.87 18.85
C ASN A 220 14.50 4.38 18.50
N THR A 221 14.60 4.00 17.22
CA THR A 221 14.42 2.63 16.75
C THR A 221 15.61 2.15 15.92
N TYR A 222 15.75 2.55 14.68
CA TYR A 222 16.74 2.05 13.71
C TYR A 222 18.19 2.19 14.19
N GLU A 223 18.56 3.36 14.74
CA GLU A 223 19.90 3.58 15.30
C GLU A 223 20.17 2.73 16.54
N GLN A 224 19.13 2.31 17.25
CA GLN A 224 19.30 1.38 18.38
C GLN A 224 19.72 0.00 17.88
N TYR A 225 19.12 -0.50 16.79
CA TYR A 225 19.58 -1.73 16.15
C TYR A 225 21.02 -1.61 15.67
N ALA A 226 21.38 -0.50 15.01
CA ALA A 226 22.74 -0.27 14.56
C ALA A 226 23.77 -0.20 15.68
N SER A 227 23.37 0.24 16.89
CA SER A 227 24.28 0.38 18.02
C SER A 227 24.43 -0.89 18.85
N HIS A 228 23.43 -1.78 18.86
CA HIS A 228 23.42 -2.98 19.69
C HIS A 228 23.72 -4.27 18.95
N VAL A 229 23.45 -4.31 17.62
CA VAL A 229 23.74 -5.50 16.79
C VAL A 229 25.15 -5.39 16.19
N PRO A 230 26.02 -6.41 16.34
CA PRO A 230 27.36 -6.37 15.79
C PRO A 230 27.37 -6.09 14.27
N THR A 231 28.25 -5.20 13.85
CA THR A 231 28.45 -4.91 12.42
C THR A 231 29.38 -5.93 11.80
N HIS A 232 29.00 -6.52 10.66
CA HIS A 232 29.88 -7.33 9.83
C HIS A 232 30.48 -6.46 8.72
N HIS A 233 31.82 -6.50 8.60
CA HIS A 233 32.54 -5.81 7.54
C HIS A 233 32.71 -6.74 6.34
N HIS A 234 32.01 -6.52 5.24
CA HIS A 234 32.33 -7.19 3.99
C HIS A 234 33.58 -6.56 3.37
N ALA A 235 34.68 -7.31 3.39
CA ALA A 235 35.91 -6.95 2.69
C ALA A 235 35.76 -7.21 1.19
N GLY A 236 35.26 -6.23 0.46
CA GLY A 236 35.18 -6.33 -0.99
C GLY A 236 34.73 -5.05 -1.66
N ALA A 237 35.70 -4.28 -2.16
CA ALA A 237 35.56 -3.06 -2.95
C ALA A 237 35.75 -1.71 -2.25
N GLY A 238 36.80 -1.57 -1.40
CA GLY A 238 37.37 -0.23 -1.10
C GLY A 238 36.52 0.77 -0.30
N ARG A 239 35.31 0.43 0.07
CA ARG A 239 34.44 1.17 1.02
C ARG A 239 33.89 0.18 2.03
N VAL A 240 34.26 0.37 3.28
CA VAL A 240 33.68 -0.37 4.40
C VAL A 240 32.33 0.28 4.72
N MET A 241 31.25 -0.31 4.23
CA MET A 241 29.90 0.07 4.65
C MET A 241 29.49 -0.87 5.81
N PRO A 242 28.93 -0.35 6.90
CA PRO A 242 28.55 -1.19 8.04
C PRO A 242 27.24 -1.93 7.73
N LYS A 243 27.31 -3.22 7.46
CA LYS A 243 26.11 -4.07 7.51
C LYS A 243 25.78 -4.42 8.96
N ILE A 244 24.53 -4.26 9.36
CA ILE A 244 24.08 -4.60 10.71
C ILE A 244 23.89 -6.12 10.80
N GLY A 245 24.89 -6.84 11.25
CA GLY A 245 24.84 -8.28 11.46
C GLY A 245 24.27 -9.07 10.27
N GLN A 246 23.42 -10.05 10.55
CA GLN A 246 22.73 -10.87 9.57
C GLN A 246 21.35 -10.31 9.16
N ILE A 247 21.02 -9.07 9.56
CA ILE A 247 19.75 -8.45 9.22
C ILE A 247 19.69 -8.21 7.72
N GLU A 248 18.67 -8.77 7.07
CA GLU A 248 18.44 -8.64 5.62
C GLU A 248 17.57 -7.45 5.29
N ALA A 249 16.51 -7.21 6.08
CA ALA A 249 15.57 -6.15 5.84
C ALA A 249 14.96 -5.59 7.13
N VAL A 250 14.44 -4.38 7.02
CA VAL A 250 13.53 -3.75 7.99
C VAL A 250 12.11 -3.85 7.44
N PHE A 251 11.17 -4.15 8.31
CA PHE A 251 9.75 -4.21 8.04
C PHE A 251 9.04 -3.08 8.77
N THR A 252 8.41 -2.16 8.04
CA THR A 252 7.56 -1.08 8.58
C THR A 252 6.09 -1.45 8.41
N ASP A 253 5.27 -1.15 9.41
CA ASP A 253 3.88 -1.57 9.51
C ASP A 253 2.94 -0.36 9.55
N GLU A 254 2.09 -0.24 8.54
CA GLU A 254 0.98 0.73 8.43
C GLU A 254 1.31 2.21 8.74
N PRO A 255 2.50 2.77 8.43
CA PRO A 255 2.69 4.21 8.60
C PRO A 255 1.66 4.98 7.78
N SER A 256 1.13 6.11 8.30
CA SER A 256 -0.03 6.74 7.70
C SER A 256 -0.13 8.23 7.96
N LEU A 257 -0.75 8.95 7.02
CA LEU A 257 -1.13 10.36 7.14
C LEU A 257 -2.26 10.62 8.13
N MET A 258 -2.97 9.59 8.60
CA MET A 258 -4.10 9.69 9.53
C MET A 258 -5.23 10.63 9.05
N GLY A 259 -5.53 10.63 7.75
CA GLY A 259 -6.38 11.63 7.10
C GLY A 259 -7.88 11.51 7.36
N CYS A 260 -8.36 10.46 8.03
CA CYS A 260 -9.76 10.35 8.44
C CYS A 260 -9.95 9.40 9.63
N TYR A 261 -11.14 9.45 10.24
CA TYR A 261 -11.53 8.52 11.29
C TYR A 261 -11.92 7.17 10.71
N ILE A 262 -11.40 6.08 11.23
CA ILE A 262 -11.89 4.75 10.94
C ILE A 262 -13.22 4.52 11.66
N ASN A 263 -14.10 3.86 10.97
CA ASN A 263 -15.51 3.64 11.26
C ASN A 263 -15.86 3.49 12.76
N LYS A 264 -16.77 4.31 13.26
CA LYS A 264 -17.40 4.18 14.59
C LYS A 264 -17.89 2.77 14.90
N GLY A 265 -18.30 1.98 13.89
CA GLY A 265 -18.81 0.63 14.06
C GLY A 265 -17.74 -0.40 14.41
N LEU A 266 -16.49 -0.20 14.00
CA LEU A 266 -15.40 -1.13 14.28
C LEU A 266 -14.79 -0.91 15.68
N TYR A 267 -14.59 0.36 16.07
CA TYR A 267 -13.90 0.68 17.34
C TYR A 267 -14.57 1.87 18.09
N PRO A 268 -15.88 1.78 18.44
CA PRO A 268 -16.62 2.93 18.97
C PRO A 268 -16.11 3.45 20.31
N ALA A 269 -15.44 2.61 21.11
CA ALA A 269 -14.89 2.98 22.40
C ALA A 269 -13.55 3.72 22.31
N MET A 270 -12.94 3.77 21.13
CA MET A 270 -11.58 4.25 20.94
C MET A 270 -11.50 5.58 20.21
N ILE A 271 -12.55 5.92 19.44
CA ILE A 271 -12.63 7.20 18.76
C ILE A 271 -13.14 8.22 19.75
N LYS A 272 -12.25 8.71 20.59
CA LYS A 272 -12.55 9.73 21.59
C LYS A 272 -11.46 10.80 21.59
N ASP A 273 -11.89 12.05 21.65
CA ASP A 273 -10.97 13.15 21.87
C ASP A 273 -10.39 13.06 23.28
N PRO A 274 -9.05 13.18 23.46
CA PRO A 274 -8.44 13.07 24.79
C PRO A 274 -8.77 14.22 25.75
N TYR A 275 -9.32 15.30 25.24
CA TYR A 275 -9.69 16.49 26.01
C TYR A 275 -11.20 16.60 26.29
N ASP A 276 -12.01 15.95 25.50
CA ASP A 276 -13.46 15.95 25.64
C ASP A 276 -14.07 14.69 25.04
N ASP A 277 -14.41 13.74 25.89
CA ASP A 277 -15.01 12.45 25.51
C ASP A 277 -16.33 12.57 24.73
N GLU A 278 -17.01 13.71 24.85
CA GLU A 278 -18.30 13.97 24.22
C GLU A 278 -18.17 14.82 22.94
N MET A 279 -16.93 15.19 22.56
CA MET A 279 -16.70 15.99 21.37
C MET A 279 -17.20 15.26 20.11
N PRO A 280 -17.96 15.94 19.25
CA PRO A 280 -18.35 15.36 17.96
C PRO A 280 -17.14 15.12 17.09
N LEU A 281 -17.24 14.15 16.17
CA LEU A 281 -16.23 13.96 15.13
C LEU A 281 -16.37 15.04 14.08
N TYR A 282 -15.44 15.96 14.07
CA TYR A 282 -15.36 17.00 13.05
C TYR A 282 -14.73 16.47 11.77
N PRO A 283 -15.02 17.07 10.59
CA PRO A 283 -14.20 16.87 9.40
C PRO A 283 -12.74 17.21 9.70
N VAL A 284 -11.82 16.30 9.36
CA VAL A 284 -10.38 16.47 9.60
C VAL A 284 -9.59 16.45 8.31
N LEU A 285 -8.58 17.31 8.24
CA LEU A 285 -7.61 17.38 7.14
C LEU A 285 -6.21 17.29 7.76
N THR A 286 -5.44 16.26 7.42
CA THR A 286 -4.05 16.12 7.89
C THR A 286 -3.28 17.42 7.64
N TYR A 287 -2.59 17.93 8.67
CA TYR A 287 -1.91 19.21 8.60
C TYR A 287 -0.58 19.12 9.34
N GLY A 288 0.47 18.87 8.59
CA GLY A 288 1.82 18.82 9.12
C GLY A 288 2.37 20.21 9.43
N ARG A 289 3.42 20.24 10.23
CA ARG A 289 4.08 21.46 10.69
C ARG A 289 4.45 22.43 9.57
N ASP A 290 4.97 21.90 8.46
CA ASP A 290 5.55 22.70 7.39
C ASP A 290 4.62 22.84 6.17
N VAL A 291 3.42 22.26 6.21
CA VAL A 291 2.47 22.20 5.08
C VAL A 291 2.10 23.58 4.56
N GLU A 292 1.80 24.55 5.43
CA GLU A 292 1.42 25.91 5.02
C GLU A 292 2.54 26.61 4.24
N ASN A 293 3.76 26.57 4.78
CA ASN A 293 4.93 27.16 4.13
C ASN A 293 5.27 26.46 2.81
N ALA A 294 5.18 25.14 2.78
CA ALA A 294 5.44 24.35 1.59
C ALA A 294 4.37 24.62 0.51
N TYR A 295 3.10 24.76 0.89
CA TYR A 295 2.01 25.12 -0.01
C TYR A 295 2.22 26.50 -0.64
N ALA A 296 2.50 27.51 0.19
CA ALA A 296 2.76 28.85 -0.28
C ALA A 296 3.99 28.91 -1.21
N SER A 297 5.06 28.20 -0.85
CA SER A 297 6.28 28.14 -1.65
C SER A 297 6.07 27.47 -3.00
N ARG A 298 5.31 26.38 -3.04
CA ARG A 298 5.10 25.56 -4.25
C ARG A 298 4.11 26.20 -5.22
N TYR A 299 2.98 26.69 -4.69
CA TYR A 299 1.86 27.14 -5.52
C TYR A 299 1.70 28.67 -5.58
N GLY A 300 2.48 29.43 -4.79
CA GLY A 300 2.39 30.88 -4.75
C GLY A 300 1.05 31.40 -4.20
N ARG A 301 0.35 30.58 -3.39
CA ARG A 301 -0.97 30.87 -2.82
C ARG A 301 -0.95 30.71 -1.30
N ASP A 302 -1.83 31.44 -0.62
CA ASP A 302 -2.10 31.26 0.79
C ASP A 302 -3.05 30.08 0.99
N LEU A 303 -2.71 29.15 1.87
CA LEU A 303 -3.54 27.97 2.18
C LEU A 303 -4.83 28.36 2.92
N MET A 304 -4.80 29.40 3.75
CA MET A 304 -5.95 29.72 4.62
C MET A 304 -7.24 29.99 3.84
N PRO A 305 -7.28 30.88 2.82
CA PRO A 305 -8.48 31.04 2.01
C PRO A 305 -8.80 29.83 1.12
N ASP A 306 -7.83 28.95 0.85
CA ASP A 306 -8.06 27.73 0.05
C ASP A 306 -8.70 26.60 0.87
N LEU A 307 -8.71 26.63 2.22
CA LEU A 307 -9.30 25.60 3.07
C LEU A 307 -10.78 25.33 2.76
N VAL A 308 -11.56 26.37 2.46
CA VAL A 308 -12.98 26.20 2.08
C VAL A 308 -13.13 25.32 0.84
N HIS A 309 -12.24 25.45 -0.14
CA HIS A 309 -12.21 24.65 -1.35
C HIS A 309 -11.88 23.18 -1.09
N ILE A 310 -11.03 22.91 -0.10
CA ILE A 310 -10.67 21.54 0.29
C ILE A 310 -11.84 20.87 0.99
N PHE A 311 -12.47 21.53 1.97
CA PHE A 311 -13.49 20.91 2.80
C PHE A 311 -14.88 20.83 2.15
N LEU A 312 -15.32 21.86 1.44
CA LEU A 312 -16.71 22.00 1.02
C LEU A 312 -16.89 22.27 -0.49
N GLY A 313 -15.90 22.78 -1.17
CA GLY A 313 -16.02 23.24 -2.54
C GLY A 313 -16.29 22.12 -3.53
N ASP A 314 -17.05 22.44 -4.60
CA ASP A 314 -17.34 21.53 -5.71
C ASP A 314 -17.18 22.20 -7.08
N THR A 315 -16.30 23.17 -7.18
CA THR A 315 -15.95 23.86 -8.42
C THR A 315 -14.66 23.30 -9.02
N GLU A 316 -14.37 23.62 -10.28
CA GLU A 316 -13.07 23.26 -10.91
C GLU A 316 -11.88 23.85 -10.13
N VAL A 317 -12.06 25.03 -9.53
CA VAL A 317 -11.05 25.62 -8.62
C VAL A 317 -10.86 24.72 -7.39
N SER A 318 -11.94 24.20 -6.82
CA SER A 318 -11.89 23.34 -5.65
C SER A 318 -11.18 22.02 -5.96
N LYS A 319 -11.47 21.40 -7.09
CA LYS A 319 -10.79 20.19 -7.57
C LYS A 319 -9.28 20.42 -7.73
N ALA A 320 -8.89 21.53 -8.37
CA ALA A 320 -7.49 21.88 -8.53
C ALA A 320 -6.79 22.11 -7.18
N VAL A 321 -7.43 22.82 -6.26
CA VAL A 321 -6.89 23.08 -4.91
C VAL A 321 -6.71 21.78 -4.13
N ARG A 322 -7.69 20.87 -4.16
CA ARG A 322 -7.58 19.54 -3.50
C ARG A 322 -6.45 18.72 -4.09
N ASN A 323 -6.38 18.62 -5.42
CA ASN A 323 -5.29 17.90 -6.07
C ASN A 323 -3.90 18.48 -5.69
N ASP A 324 -3.75 19.79 -5.66
CA ASP A 324 -2.51 20.45 -5.23
C ASP A 324 -2.18 20.11 -3.77
N TYR A 325 -3.17 20.20 -2.88
CA TYR A 325 -2.97 19.94 -1.45
C TYR A 325 -2.57 18.49 -1.16
N TYR A 326 -3.31 17.52 -1.69
CA TYR A 326 -3.02 16.10 -1.47
C TYR A 326 -1.75 15.64 -2.19
N THR A 327 -1.40 16.26 -3.30
CA THR A 327 -0.09 16.04 -3.96
C THR A 327 1.04 16.51 -3.06
N LEU A 328 0.94 17.72 -2.53
CA LEU A 328 1.95 18.24 -1.59
C LEU A 328 2.10 17.37 -0.36
N LEU A 329 0.97 16.95 0.22
CA LEU A 329 0.99 16.14 1.42
C LEU A 329 1.67 14.77 1.18
N SER A 330 1.37 14.16 0.03
CA SER A 330 2.02 12.92 -0.42
C SER A 330 3.53 13.09 -0.59
N ASP A 331 3.97 14.19 -1.22
CA ASP A 331 5.38 14.44 -1.46
C ASP A 331 6.15 14.70 -0.15
N LEU A 332 5.54 15.45 0.79
CA LEU A 332 6.14 15.65 2.12
C LEU A 332 6.27 14.34 2.90
N TYR A 333 5.27 13.47 2.81
CA TYR A 333 5.31 12.15 3.44
C TYR A 333 6.38 11.26 2.80
N GLU A 334 6.46 11.23 1.48
CA GLU A 334 7.49 10.52 0.75
C GLU A 334 8.90 10.96 1.17
N GLU A 335 9.16 12.28 1.13
CA GLU A 335 10.47 12.85 1.46
C GLU A 335 10.85 12.66 2.93
N SER A 336 9.87 12.79 3.84
CA SER A 336 10.13 12.73 5.27
C SER A 336 10.26 11.32 5.80
N PHE A 337 9.39 10.39 5.40
CA PHE A 337 9.34 9.04 5.96
C PHE A 337 10.09 8.05 5.06
N PHE A 338 9.61 7.80 3.84
CA PHE A 338 10.12 6.73 2.99
C PHE A 338 11.55 6.97 2.50
N SER A 339 11.85 8.19 2.06
CA SER A 339 13.20 8.54 1.60
C SER A 339 14.23 8.44 2.73
N GLN A 340 13.91 8.96 3.94
CA GLN A 340 14.85 8.88 5.06
C GLN A 340 15.13 7.46 5.52
N ILE A 341 14.09 6.60 5.59
CA ILE A 341 14.27 5.18 5.96
C ILE A 341 15.05 4.44 4.87
N SER A 342 14.69 4.65 3.60
CA SER A 342 15.43 4.06 2.47
C SER A 342 16.91 4.45 2.47
N ASP A 343 17.21 5.72 2.70
CA ASP A 343 18.59 6.22 2.80
C ASP A 343 19.33 5.61 4.01
N TRP A 344 18.64 5.45 5.14
CA TRP A 344 19.23 4.79 6.30
C TRP A 344 19.54 3.32 6.03
N CYS A 345 18.60 2.59 5.44
CA CYS A 345 18.77 1.19 5.06
C CYS A 345 19.93 1.02 4.05
N ALA A 346 19.99 1.90 3.04
CA ALA A 346 21.07 1.88 2.06
C ALA A 346 22.45 2.11 2.68
N ARG A 347 22.58 3.00 3.68
CA ARG A 347 23.84 3.22 4.40
C ARG A 347 24.27 2.00 5.23
N HIS A 348 23.34 1.15 5.62
CA HIS A 348 23.59 -0.04 6.43
C HIS A 348 23.57 -1.33 5.61
N GLU A 349 23.45 -1.23 4.28
CA GLU A 349 23.41 -2.38 3.34
C GLU A 349 22.29 -3.40 3.68
N ILE A 350 21.18 -2.93 4.18
CA ILE A 350 19.96 -3.73 4.43
C ILE A 350 18.82 -3.24 3.56
N SER A 351 17.84 -4.09 3.35
CA SER A 351 16.67 -3.76 2.55
C SER A 351 15.59 -3.05 3.38
N PHE A 352 14.76 -2.23 2.72
CA PHE A 352 13.58 -1.64 3.29
C PHE A 352 12.34 -2.35 2.74
N SER A 353 11.45 -2.78 3.61
CA SER A 353 10.19 -3.46 3.31
C SER A 353 9.09 -3.02 4.26
N GLY A 354 7.89 -3.55 4.07
CA GLY A 354 6.70 -3.29 4.85
C GLY A 354 5.49 -3.07 3.97
N HIS A 355 4.42 -2.56 4.54
CA HIS A 355 3.15 -2.27 3.86
C HIS A 355 2.49 -1.01 4.42
N LEU A 356 1.37 -0.60 3.82
CA LEU A 356 0.64 0.61 4.18
C LEU A 356 -0.73 0.27 4.77
N LEU A 357 -1.47 1.29 5.20
CA LEU A 357 -2.76 1.11 5.85
C LEU A 357 -3.89 1.08 4.81
N LEU A 358 -4.74 0.04 4.82
CA LEU A 358 -5.96 -0.06 3.99
C LEU A 358 -5.71 0.07 2.47
N GLU A 359 -4.59 -0.41 2.01
CA GLU A 359 -4.15 -0.34 0.62
C GLU A 359 -5.01 -1.11 -0.38
N ASP A 360 -5.94 -1.95 0.07
CA ASP A 360 -6.85 -2.73 -0.76
C ASP A 360 -7.99 -1.92 -1.39
N ASP A 361 -8.20 -0.68 -0.97
CA ASP A 361 -9.17 0.22 -1.58
C ASP A 361 -8.53 1.54 -2.03
N VAL A 362 -8.41 1.73 -3.34
CA VAL A 362 -7.80 2.92 -3.95
C VAL A 362 -8.38 4.26 -3.43
N ARG A 363 -9.61 4.26 -2.93
CA ARG A 363 -10.26 5.46 -2.39
C ARG A 363 -9.64 5.91 -1.05
N PHE A 364 -8.94 4.99 -0.34
CA PHE A 364 -8.24 5.33 0.89
C PHE A 364 -6.84 5.90 0.65
N HIS A 365 -6.25 5.63 -0.51
CA HIS A 365 -4.88 6.03 -0.78
C HIS A 365 -4.66 7.53 -0.56
N THR A 366 -5.59 8.39 -1.00
CA THR A 366 -5.45 9.85 -0.83
C THR A 366 -5.30 10.28 0.63
N VAL A 367 -6.00 9.64 1.56
CA VAL A 367 -6.08 10.07 2.97
C VAL A 367 -5.09 9.39 3.89
N PHE A 368 -4.65 8.18 3.55
CA PHE A 368 -3.72 7.41 4.37
C PHE A 368 -2.31 7.40 3.81
N GLU A 369 -2.15 7.35 2.49
CA GLU A 369 -0.84 7.22 1.84
C GLU A 369 -0.48 8.40 0.93
N GLY A 370 -1.47 9.04 0.32
CA GLY A 370 -1.25 10.09 -0.69
C GLY A 370 -1.04 9.56 -2.10
N ASN A 371 0.06 8.86 -2.40
CA ASN A 371 0.31 8.17 -3.68
C ASN A 371 1.12 6.89 -3.45
N PHE A 372 0.51 5.76 -3.72
CA PHE A 372 1.10 4.45 -3.50
C PHE A 372 2.39 4.24 -4.31
N PHE A 373 2.41 4.69 -5.58
CA PHE A 373 3.60 4.60 -6.43
C PHE A 373 4.79 5.38 -5.86
N SER A 374 4.56 6.63 -5.44
CA SER A 374 5.63 7.48 -4.97
C SER A 374 6.25 6.98 -3.66
N LEU A 375 5.44 6.39 -2.77
CA LEU A 375 5.92 5.89 -1.49
C LEU A 375 6.70 4.58 -1.67
N LEU A 376 6.08 3.58 -2.30
CA LEU A 376 6.65 2.24 -2.39
C LEU A 376 7.87 2.14 -3.32
N ARG A 377 8.10 3.13 -4.20
CA ARG A 377 9.33 3.19 -5.00
C ARG A 377 10.61 3.25 -4.15
N HIS A 378 10.52 3.68 -2.89
CA HIS A 378 11.63 3.74 -1.94
C HIS A 378 11.93 2.39 -1.27
N MET A 379 10.99 1.46 -1.26
CA MET A 379 11.19 0.14 -0.70
C MET A 379 12.00 -0.76 -1.65
N HIS A 380 12.92 -1.55 -1.08
CA HIS A 380 13.66 -2.58 -1.82
C HIS A 380 12.78 -3.82 -2.05
N PHE A 381 11.91 -4.11 -1.11
CA PHE A 381 10.85 -5.10 -1.16
C PHE A 381 9.52 -4.38 -0.91
N PRO A 382 8.95 -3.68 -1.92
CA PRO A 382 7.63 -3.07 -1.73
C PRO A 382 6.62 -4.13 -1.35
N GLY A 383 5.76 -3.83 -0.39
CA GLY A 383 4.89 -4.84 0.19
C GLY A 383 3.46 -4.41 0.45
N ILE A 384 2.66 -5.39 0.81
CA ILE A 384 1.23 -5.30 1.13
C ILE A 384 0.89 -6.14 2.35
N ASP A 385 -0.24 -5.81 3.02
CA ASP A 385 -0.93 -6.69 3.99
C ASP A 385 -2.13 -7.38 3.31
N MET A 386 -2.10 -8.70 3.23
CA MET A 386 -3.18 -9.50 2.66
C MET A 386 -3.91 -10.28 3.75
N LEU A 387 -4.96 -9.68 4.29
CA LEU A 387 -5.82 -10.30 5.30
C LEU A 387 -6.76 -11.37 4.72
N GLN A 388 -6.81 -11.50 3.39
CA GLN A 388 -7.70 -12.39 2.65
C GLN A 388 -6.99 -13.68 2.23
N SER A 389 -7.53 -14.84 2.65
CA SER A 389 -6.99 -16.17 2.31
C SER A 389 -7.99 -17.08 1.58
N ILE A 390 -9.02 -16.50 0.97
CA ILE A 390 -9.93 -17.20 0.05
C ILE A 390 -9.44 -16.97 -1.38
N PRO A 391 -8.95 -18.01 -2.11
CA PRO A 391 -8.30 -17.82 -3.41
C PRO A 391 -9.19 -17.16 -4.47
N SER A 392 -10.48 -17.50 -4.51
CA SER A 392 -11.42 -16.90 -5.48
C SER A 392 -11.62 -15.41 -5.28
N MET A 393 -11.44 -14.87 -4.07
CA MET A 393 -11.49 -13.44 -3.80
C MET A 393 -10.30 -12.70 -4.43
N LEU A 394 -9.13 -13.34 -4.54
CA LEU A 394 -7.95 -12.78 -5.18
C LEU A 394 -8.04 -12.74 -6.73
N CYS A 395 -9.11 -13.26 -7.29
CA CYS A 395 -9.27 -13.34 -8.74
C CYS A 395 -10.38 -12.41 -9.27
N HIS A 396 -11.41 -12.11 -8.46
CA HIS A 396 -12.64 -11.47 -8.92
C HIS A 396 -13.15 -10.36 -8.01
N SER A 397 -12.34 -9.88 -7.08
CA SER A 397 -12.69 -8.79 -6.19
C SER A 397 -11.61 -7.72 -6.15
N ASP A 398 -11.80 -6.73 -5.32
CA ASP A 398 -10.83 -5.67 -5.07
C ASP A 398 -9.47 -6.21 -4.56
N TYR A 399 -9.45 -7.43 -3.97
CA TYR A 399 -8.23 -8.05 -3.45
C TYR A 399 -7.19 -8.48 -4.52
N ALA A 400 -7.55 -8.53 -5.81
CA ALA A 400 -6.56 -8.67 -6.87
C ALA A 400 -5.79 -7.38 -7.14
N PHE A 401 -6.36 -6.24 -6.73
CA PHE A 401 -5.82 -4.91 -7.00
C PHE A 401 -4.46 -4.70 -6.33
N THR A 402 -4.37 -4.91 -5.04
CA THR A 402 -3.17 -4.57 -4.26
C THR A 402 -1.94 -5.38 -4.65
N PRO A 403 -1.99 -6.74 -4.79
CA PRO A 403 -0.85 -7.52 -5.29
C PRO A 403 -0.40 -7.08 -6.69
N LYS A 404 -1.37 -6.77 -7.56
CA LYS A 404 -1.06 -6.34 -8.92
C LYS A 404 -0.48 -4.93 -8.97
N LEU A 405 -0.97 -4.01 -8.14
CA LEU A 405 -0.45 -2.66 -8.01
C LEU A 405 1.00 -2.67 -7.50
N VAL A 406 1.27 -3.37 -6.39
CA VAL A 406 2.62 -3.40 -5.80
C VAL A 406 3.63 -4.09 -6.72
N SER A 407 3.24 -5.15 -7.43
CA SER A 407 4.13 -5.80 -8.41
C SER A 407 4.44 -4.90 -9.59
N SER A 408 3.49 -4.09 -10.01
CA SER A 408 3.68 -3.07 -11.06
C SER A 408 4.67 -1.99 -10.64
N ILE A 409 4.58 -1.53 -9.39
CA ILE A 409 5.53 -0.57 -8.82
C ILE A 409 6.95 -1.17 -8.77
N ALA A 410 7.07 -2.40 -8.27
CA ALA A 410 8.35 -3.09 -8.23
C ALA A 410 9.01 -3.16 -9.61
N ARG A 411 8.24 -3.47 -10.66
CA ARG A 411 8.73 -3.48 -12.04
C ARG A 411 9.10 -2.10 -12.56
N ALA A 412 8.23 -1.12 -12.36
CA ALA A 412 8.44 0.26 -12.81
C ALA A 412 9.73 0.88 -12.26
N TYR A 413 10.15 0.45 -11.05
CA TYR A 413 11.35 0.95 -10.38
C TYR A 413 12.46 -0.11 -10.24
N ASN A 414 12.36 -1.22 -10.99
CA ASN A 414 13.34 -2.32 -11.03
C ASN A 414 13.69 -2.84 -9.62
N ARG A 415 12.66 -3.07 -8.80
CA ARG A 415 12.82 -3.67 -7.47
C ARG A 415 12.85 -5.19 -7.59
N PRO A 416 13.73 -5.87 -6.81
CA PRO A 416 14.00 -7.31 -7.04
C PRO A 416 12.85 -8.21 -6.58
N HIS A 417 12.08 -7.80 -5.58
CA HIS A 417 11.07 -8.63 -4.92
C HIS A 417 9.83 -7.83 -4.55
N VAL A 418 8.74 -8.54 -4.32
CA VAL A 418 7.45 -8.02 -3.84
C VAL A 418 7.02 -8.82 -2.63
N MET A 419 6.79 -8.15 -1.50
CA MET A 419 6.44 -8.77 -0.24
C MET A 419 4.92 -8.76 -0.03
N SER A 420 4.40 -9.78 0.64
CA SER A 420 3.06 -9.77 1.24
C SER A 420 3.12 -10.33 2.65
N GLU A 421 2.62 -9.56 3.61
CA GLU A 421 2.17 -10.10 4.88
C GLU A 421 0.87 -10.85 4.64
N VAL A 422 0.75 -12.07 5.19
CA VAL A 422 -0.39 -12.94 4.88
C VAL A 422 -1.02 -13.50 6.14
N SER A 423 -2.33 -13.38 6.21
CA SER A 423 -3.12 -13.89 7.32
C SER A 423 -4.51 -14.37 6.87
N ALA A 424 -5.22 -15.03 7.76
CA ALA A 424 -6.62 -15.37 7.59
C ALA A 424 -7.54 -14.49 8.46
N HIS A 425 -7.14 -13.25 8.77
CA HIS A 425 -7.90 -12.36 9.64
C HIS A 425 -9.29 -12.05 9.08
N ALA A 426 -9.42 -11.80 7.77
CA ALA A 426 -10.71 -11.57 7.12
C ALA A 426 -11.69 -12.76 7.26
N GLN A 427 -11.18 -13.97 7.49
CA GLN A 427 -11.99 -15.19 7.73
C GLN A 427 -12.08 -15.57 9.21
N GLY A 428 -11.63 -14.72 10.13
CA GLY A 428 -11.55 -15.05 11.55
C GLY A 428 -10.67 -16.28 11.84
N GLY A 429 -9.62 -16.49 11.05
CA GLY A 429 -8.69 -17.62 11.14
C GLY A 429 -9.23 -18.95 10.59
N LYS A 430 -10.38 -18.94 9.92
CA LYS A 430 -11.07 -20.16 9.44
C LYS A 430 -10.87 -20.37 7.95
N VAL A 431 -9.72 -20.92 7.57
CA VAL A 431 -9.40 -21.33 6.21
C VAL A 431 -8.81 -22.74 6.22
N THR A 432 -8.98 -23.47 5.12
CA THR A 432 -8.29 -24.76 4.94
C THR A 432 -6.83 -24.54 4.55
N HIS A 433 -6.00 -25.57 4.72
CA HIS A 433 -4.59 -25.52 4.31
C HIS A 433 -4.46 -25.33 2.79
N ASP A 434 -5.34 -25.98 2.01
CA ASP A 434 -5.36 -25.85 0.55
C ASP A 434 -5.80 -24.44 0.11
N GLN A 435 -6.79 -23.83 0.77
CA GLN A 435 -7.18 -22.45 0.52
C GLN A 435 -6.03 -21.48 0.82
N MET A 436 -5.35 -21.66 1.97
CA MET A 436 -4.17 -20.86 2.29
C MET A 436 -3.11 -20.96 1.19
N TYR A 437 -2.72 -22.19 0.82
CA TYR A 437 -1.71 -22.40 -0.21
C TYR A 437 -2.11 -21.83 -1.57
N ALA A 438 -3.34 -22.08 -2.00
CA ALA A 438 -3.85 -21.55 -3.26
C ALA A 438 -3.93 -20.00 -3.26
N SER A 439 -4.22 -19.37 -2.10
CA SER A 439 -4.19 -17.92 -1.98
C SER A 439 -2.77 -17.34 -2.13
N LEU A 440 -1.76 -18.03 -1.60
CA LEU A 440 -0.35 -17.66 -1.80
C LEU A 440 0.06 -17.82 -3.28
N CYS A 441 -0.35 -18.94 -3.92
CA CYS A 441 -0.11 -19.14 -5.34
C CYS A 441 -0.84 -18.11 -6.20
N ALA A 442 -2.05 -17.69 -5.83
CA ALA A 442 -2.79 -16.63 -6.52
C ALA A 442 -2.07 -15.28 -6.41
N GLN A 443 -1.59 -14.91 -5.22
CA GLN A 443 -0.78 -13.72 -5.04
C GLN A 443 0.53 -13.80 -5.85
N TYR A 444 1.15 -15.00 -5.91
CA TYR A 444 2.33 -15.21 -6.75
C TYR A 444 2.01 -14.98 -8.24
N ALA A 445 0.87 -15.49 -8.70
CA ALA A 445 0.41 -15.24 -10.07
C ALA A 445 0.11 -13.76 -10.37
N LEU A 446 -0.17 -12.96 -9.34
CA LEU A 446 -0.33 -11.51 -9.43
C LEU A 446 0.99 -10.72 -9.23
N GLY A 447 2.12 -11.44 -9.02
CA GLY A 447 3.47 -10.89 -9.01
C GLY A 447 4.16 -10.80 -7.65
N VAL A 448 3.53 -11.22 -6.55
CA VAL A 448 4.14 -11.30 -5.21
C VAL A 448 5.05 -12.53 -5.13
N ASP A 449 6.27 -12.40 -4.60
CA ASP A 449 7.23 -13.51 -4.52
C ASP A 449 7.86 -13.73 -3.13
N THR A 450 7.61 -12.83 -2.19
CA THR A 450 8.13 -12.91 -0.82
C THR A 450 6.95 -12.86 0.16
N PHE A 451 6.85 -13.85 1.05
CA PHE A 451 5.73 -13.94 1.99
C PHE A 451 6.21 -13.91 3.43
N THR A 452 5.54 -13.11 4.25
CA THR A 452 5.72 -13.02 5.69
C THR A 452 4.44 -13.52 6.37
N TYR A 453 4.51 -14.69 7.04
CA TYR A 453 3.31 -15.37 7.54
C TYR A 453 2.93 -14.88 8.92
N TYR A 454 1.70 -14.42 9.05
CA TYR A 454 1.03 -14.14 10.33
C TYR A 454 0.17 -15.33 10.81
N TYR A 455 0.04 -16.40 10.03
CA TYR A 455 -0.66 -17.62 10.48
C TYR A 455 0.02 -18.22 11.72
N GLY A 456 -0.79 -18.68 12.69
CA GLY A 456 -0.27 -19.29 13.91
C GLY A 456 0.53 -20.58 13.66
N GLU A 457 1.51 -20.88 14.52
CA GLU A 457 2.35 -22.07 14.41
C GLU A 457 1.53 -23.37 14.52
N ARG A 458 0.40 -23.30 15.24
CA ARG A 458 -0.51 -24.45 15.43
C ARG A 458 -1.54 -24.60 14.31
N PHE A 459 -1.51 -23.71 13.31
CA PHE A 459 -2.42 -23.80 12.17
C PHE A 459 -2.23 -25.10 11.37
N MET A 460 -0.97 -25.55 11.25
CA MET A 460 -0.61 -26.85 10.66
C MET A 460 0.43 -27.56 11.55
N ASP A 461 0.53 -28.89 11.41
CA ASP A 461 1.69 -29.62 11.93
C ASP A 461 2.97 -29.30 11.11
N PRO A 462 4.17 -29.58 11.64
CA PRO A 462 5.43 -29.23 10.97
C PRO A 462 5.61 -29.86 9.59
N GLU A 463 5.19 -31.12 9.40
CA GLU A 463 5.33 -31.83 8.12
C GLU A 463 4.44 -31.20 7.05
N THR A 464 3.21 -30.87 7.40
CA THR A 464 2.25 -30.17 6.53
C THR A 464 2.77 -28.79 6.14
N TYR A 465 3.23 -27.98 7.09
CA TYR A 465 3.86 -26.67 6.77
C TYR A 465 5.04 -26.82 5.82
N THR A 466 5.92 -27.78 6.08
CA THR A 466 7.09 -28.03 5.23
C THR A 466 6.69 -28.35 3.80
N ARG A 467 5.65 -29.15 3.58
CA ARG A 467 5.17 -29.50 2.23
C ARG A 467 4.71 -28.25 1.46
N TYR A 468 3.88 -27.41 2.07
CA TYR A 468 3.37 -26.19 1.45
C TYR A 468 4.47 -25.16 1.21
N ASN A 469 5.32 -24.91 2.21
CA ASN A 469 6.43 -23.96 2.10
C ASN A 469 7.45 -24.41 1.05
N HIS A 470 7.77 -25.69 0.96
CA HIS A 470 8.65 -26.22 -0.09
C HIS A 470 8.00 -26.15 -1.48
N ALA A 471 6.68 -26.37 -1.60
CA ALA A 471 5.99 -26.22 -2.87
C ALA A 471 6.03 -24.76 -3.35
N LEU A 472 5.75 -23.80 -2.47
CA LEU A 472 5.87 -22.37 -2.76
C LEU A 472 7.32 -21.98 -3.13
N GLY A 473 8.31 -22.47 -2.39
CA GLY A 473 9.71 -22.23 -2.71
C GLY A 473 10.17 -22.84 -4.04
N ARG A 474 9.56 -23.98 -4.47
CA ARG A 474 9.80 -24.51 -5.82
C ARG A 474 9.21 -23.63 -6.91
N ILE A 475 7.99 -23.08 -6.67
CA ILE A 475 7.40 -22.09 -7.58
C ILE A 475 8.38 -20.93 -7.73
N ASP A 476 8.82 -20.33 -6.63
CA ASP A 476 9.71 -19.18 -6.68
C ASP A 476 11.04 -19.48 -7.35
N ALA A 477 11.67 -20.62 -7.06
CA ALA A 477 12.93 -21.03 -7.69
C ALA A 477 12.82 -21.29 -9.20
N ILE A 478 11.65 -21.75 -9.69
CA ILE A 478 11.42 -22.00 -11.12
C ILE A 478 11.04 -20.71 -11.84
N MET A 479 10.20 -19.89 -11.20
CA MET A 479 9.68 -18.66 -11.77
C MET A 479 10.62 -17.46 -11.61
N ALA A 480 11.80 -17.63 -11.01
CA ALA A 480 12.77 -16.55 -10.84
C ALA A 480 13.17 -15.94 -12.20
N GLY A 481 12.67 -14.76 -12.50
CA GLY A 481 12.86 -14.12 -13.80
C GLY A 481 12.01 -12.86 -13.98
N ARG A 482 12.02 -12.35 -15.21
CA ARG A 482 11.32 -11.12 -15.57
C ARG A 482 9.90 -11.44 -16.05
N THR A 483 8.90 -10.79 -15.45
CA THR A 483 7.50 -10.91 -15.87
C THR A 483 7.28 -10.35 -17.28
N VAL A 484 6.41 -10.99 -18.05
CA VAL A 484 5.98 -10.55 -19.38
C VAL A 484 4.52 -10.10 -19.27
N ALA A 485 4.27 -8.78 -19.30
CA ALA A 485 2.93 -8.20 -19.32
C ALA A 485 2.57 -7.66 -20.72
N ASP A 486 1.27 -7.62 -21.00
CA ASP A 486 0.73 -7.26 -22.31
C ASP A 486 0.35 -5.76 -22.39
N ALA A 487 -0.20 -5.20 -21.32
CA ALA A 487 -0.80 -3.87 -21.29
C ALA A 487 -0.44 -3.06 -20.04
N LEU A 488 -0.69 -1.74 -20.11
CA LEU A 488 -0.68 -0.83 -18.96
C LEU A 488 -2.11 -0.42 -18.61
N LEU A 489 -2.42 -0.39 -17.32
CA LEU A 489 -3.65 0.16 -16.78
C LEU A 489 -3.30 1.38 -15.91
N TYR A 490 -3.89 2.53 -16.21
CA TYR A 490 -3.59 3.76 -15.47
C TYR A 490 -4.18 3.72 -14.06
N TYR A 491 -3.36 4.11 -13.07
CA TYR A 491 -3.74 4.29 -11.66
C TYR A 491 -4.19 5.72 -11.43
N PRO A 492 -5.50 6.01 -11.33
CA PRO A 492 -6.07 7.36 -11.46
C PRO A 492 -6.10 8.12 -10.13
N ILE A 493 -4.99 8.21 -9.40
CA ILE A 493 -4.94 8.84 -8.07
C ILE A 493 -5.38 10.31 -8.09
N GLU A 494 -5.17 11.01 -9.21
CA GLU A 494 -5.56 12.39 -9.37
C GLU A 494 -7.07 12.58 -9.25
N THR A 495 -7.87 11.65 -9.78
CA THR A 495 -9.33 11.70 -9.65
C THR A 495 -9.75 11.62 -8.19
N PHE A 496 -9.13 10.72 -7.41
CA PHE A 496 -9.42 10.59 -5.98
C PHE A 496 -9.00 11.85 -5.22
N ARG A 497 -7.83 12.43 -5.51
CA ARG A 497 -7.39 13.69 -4.92
C ARG A 497 -8.32 14.87 -5.23
N MET A 498 -8.80 14.97 -6.47
CA MET A 498 -9.70 16.05 -6.89
C MET A 498 -11.07 15.98 -6.20
N HIS A 499 -11.55 14.78 -5.91
CA HIS A 499 -12.89 14.56 -5.40
C HIS A 499 -12.95 14.30 -3.89
N HIS A 500 -11.85 13.90 -3.26
CA HIS A 500 -11.85 13.64 -1.83
C HIS A 500 -12.09 14.92 -1.03
N ARG A 501 -13.14 14.91 -0.19
CA ARG A 501 -13.46 15.97 0.75
C ARG A 501 -13.40 15.42 2.18
N PRO A 502 -12.74 16.12 3.13
CA PRO A 502 -12.81 15.76 4.54
C PRO A 502 -14.27 15.62 5.00
N SER A 503 -14.56 14.60 5.77
CA SER A 503 -15.92 14.27 6.19
C SER A 503 -15.96 13.87 7.66
N ASP A 504 -17.02 14.28 8.36
CA ASP A 504 -17.38 13.82 9.69
C ASP A 504 -18.01 12.42 9.68
N ALA A 505 -18.50 11.98 8.51
CA ALA A 505 -19.10 10.66 8.34
C ALA A 505 -18.08 9.53 8.23
N GLN A 506 -16.80 9.85 8.09
CA GLN A 506 -15.70 8.88 8.15
C GLN A 506 -15.57 7.97 6.94
N TYR A 507 -14.84 6.88 7.19
CA TYR A 507 -14.68 5.69 6.40
C TYR A 507 -15.95 5.33 5.60
N GLY A 508 -15.88 5.42 4.29
CA GLY A 508 -16.96 5.07 3.37
C GLY A 508 -17.79 6.22 2.83
N SER A 509 -17.46 7.47 3.17
CA SER A 509 -18.10 8.65 2.58
C SER A 509 -17.36 9.09 1.32
N TYR A 510 -17.77 8.54 0.17
CA TYR A 510 -17.16 8.83 -1.11
C TYR A 510 -18.12 9.52 -2.05
N THR A 511 -17.58 10.37 -2.92
CA THR A 511 -18.34 11.01 -4.00
C THR A 511 -18.75 10.01 -5.07
N GLU A 512 -19.71 10.40 -5.90
CA GLU A 512 -20.10 9.59 -7.05
C GLU A 512 -18.95 9.39 -8.04
N ALA A 513 -18.10 10.42 -8.24
CA ALA A 513 -16.94 10.35 -9.11
C ALA A 513 -15.92 9.33 -8.64
N GLU A 514 -15.58 9.32 -7.34
CA GLU A 514 -14.68 8.33 -6.75
C GLU A 514 -15.23 6.90 -6.89
N ASN A 515 -16.52 6.71 -6.63
CA ASN A 515 -17.17 5.40 -6.77
C ASN A 515 -17.20 4.91 -8.22
N ASN A 516 -17.50 5.79 -9.18
CA ASN A 516 -17.51 5.44 -10.61
C ASN A 516 -16.10 5.13 -11.13
N CYS A 517 -15.10 5.90 -10.69
CA CYS A 517 -13.71 5.66 -11.04
C CYS A 517 -13.24 4.29 -10.52
N LYS A 518 -13.45 4.00 -9.23
CA LYS A 518 -13.11 2.69 -8.65
C LYS A 518 -13.83 1.55 -9.36
N LYS A 519 -15.15 1.67 -9.56
CA LYS A 519 -15.94 0.64 -10.23
C LYS A 519 -15.43 0.34 -11.64
N GLY A 520 -15.10 1.38 -12.40
CA GLY A 520 -14.54 1.23 -13.75
C GLY A 520 -13.16 0.57 -13.72
N LEU A 521 -12.28 1.02 -12.81
CA LEU A 521 -10.95 0.46 -12.63
C LEU A 521 -11.00 -1.05 -12.32
N MET A 522 -11.83 -1.46 -11.35
CA MET A 522 -12.01 -2.87 -10.99
C MET A 522 -12.64 -3.70 -12.10
N ALA A 523 -13.59 -3.14 -12.84
CA ALA A 523 -14.21 -3.82 -14.00
C ALA A 523 -13.17 -4.11 -15.10
N ILE A 524 -12.29 -3.15 -15.38
CA ILE A 524 -11.19 -3.32 -16.34
C ILE A 524 -10.22 -4.40 -15.85
N GLN A 525 -9.74 -4.28 -14.62
CA GLN A 525 -8.84 -5.27 -14.02
C GLN A 525 -9.38 -6.70 -14.13
N ASN A 526 -10.61 -6.90 -13.67
CA ASN A 526 -11.23 -8.24 -13.65
C ASN A 526 -11.44 -8.78 -15.06
N THR A 527 -11.82 -7.91 -16.03
CA THR A 527 -11.96 -8.31 -17.43
C THR A 527 -10.61 -8.71 -18.04
N LEU A 528 -9.53 -7.98 -17.73
CA LEU A 528 -8.18 -8.35 -18.19
C LEU A 528 -7.76 -9.72 -17.65
N LEU A 529 -7.97 -9.97 -16.36
CA LEU A 529 -7.65 -11.25 -15.73
C LEU A 529 -8.46 -12.40 -16.35
N ASP A 530 -9.77 -12.23 -16.54
CA ASP A 530 -10.64 -13.24 -17.16
C ASP A 530 -10.25 -13.55 -18.62
N ASN A 531 -9.71 -12.58 -19.36
CA ASN A 531 -9.24 -12.76 -20.73
C ASN A 531 -7.77 -13.17 -20.83
N GLN A 532 -7.14 -13.50 -19.69
CA GLN A 532 -5.73 -13.88 -19.62
C GLN A 532 -4.79 -12.83 -20.25
N ILE A 533 -5.14 -11.54 -20.14
CA ILE A 533 -4.31 -10.41 -20.55
C ILE A 533 -3.57 -9.93 -19.30
N ASP A 534 -2.25 -10.08 -19.29
CA ASP A 534 -1.46 -9.55 -18.17
C ASP A 534 -1.21 -8.05 -18.35
N PHE A 535 -1.16 -7.35 -17.24
CA PHE A 535 -1.01 -5.89 -17.26
C PHE A 535 -0.21 -5.44 -16.05
N ASP A 536 0.34 -4.22 -16.16
CA ASP A 536 0.85 -3.49 -15.01
C ASP A 536 0.07 -2.21 -14.82
N TYR A 537 -0.07 -1.79 -13.57
CA TYR A 537 -0.50 -0.44 -13.26
C TYR A 537 0.61 0.57 -13.58
N THR A 538 0.21 1.78 -13.94
CA THR A 538 1.13 2.91 -14.18
C THR A 538 0.52 4.20 -13.65
N ASP A 539 1.32 5.06 -13.05
CA ASP A 539 0.93 6.42 -12.71
C ASP A 539 1.49 7.45 -13.72
N PHE A 540 1.24 8.72 -13.46
CA PHE A 540 1.72 9.81 -14.32
C PHE A 540 3.25 9.85 -14.41
N ASP A 541 3.96 9.66 -13.30
CA ASP A 541 5.43 9.74 -13.27
C ASP A 541 6.06 8.60 -14.08
N VAL A 542 5.59 7.37 -13.90
CA VAL A 542 6.06 6.21 -14.67
C VAL A 542 5.71 6.37 -16.14
N LEU A 543 4.48 6.76 -16.47
CA LEU A 543 4.02 6.92 -17.85
C LEU A 543 4.80 8.00 -18.60
N SER A 544 5.12 9.12 -17.94
CA SER A 544 5.88 10.24 -18.53
C SER A 544 7.31 9.86 -18.93
N ARG A 545 7.85 8.77 -18.42
CA ARG A 545 9.20 8.24 -18.71
C ARG A 545 9.21 7.14 -19.76
N MET A 546 8.03 6.72 -20.24
CA MET A 546 7.91 5.71 -21.29
C MET A 546 8.31 6.26 -22.65
N THR A 547 8.82 5.39 -23.52
CA THR A 547 9.13 5.70 -24.91
C THR A 547 8.09 5.07 -25.82
N VAL A 548 7.48 5.85 -26.70
CA VAL A 548 6.61 5.32 -27.77
C VAL A 548 7.49 4.80 -28.90
N CYS A 549 7.34 3.52 -29.23
CA CYS A 549 8.06 2.88 -30.31
C CYS A 549 7.37 3.11 -31.69
N GLU A 550 8.10 2.89 -32.80
CA GLU A 550 7.55 3.05 -34.16
C GLU A 550 6.35 2.12 -34.44
N ASP A 551 6.28 0.97 -33.77
CA ASP A 551 5.18 0.01 -33.87
C ASP A 551 3.98 0.36 -32.95
N GLY A 552 4.01 1.53 -32.29
CA GLY A 552 2.97 2.01 -31.37
C GLY A 552 2.99 1.36 -29.99
N THR A 553 3.97 0.51 -29.69
CA THR A 553 4.13 -0.05 -28.33
C THR A 553 4.83 0.93 -27.38
N LEU A 554 4.62 0.76 -26.09
CA LEU A 554 5.25 1.53 -25.03
C LEU A 554 6.44 0.76 -24.44
N LEU A 555 7.59 1.40 -24.34
CA LEU A 555 8.80 0.83 -23.77
C LEU A 555 9.17 1.51 -22.47
N SER A 556 9.26 0.74 -21.37
CA SER A 556 9.71 1.26 -20.09
C SER A 556 11.22 1.54 -20.08
N PRO A 557 11.73 2.41 -19.18
CA PRO A 557 13.16 2.63 -19.00
C PRO A 557 13.95 1.35 -18.68
N HIS A 558 13.29 0.32 -18.17
CA HIS A 558 13.87 -0.97 -17.81
C HIS A 558 13.70 -2.04 -18.90
N GLY A 559 13.11 -1.65 -20.06
CA GLY A 559 12.99 -2.49 -21.24
C GLY A 559 11.75 -3.38 -21.27
N ASP A 560 10.73 -3.15 -20.41
CA ASP A 560 9.42 -3.77 -20.55
C ASP A 560 8.66 -3.13 -21.70
N ARG A 561 7.96 -3.95 -22.47
CA ARG A 561 7.21 -3.50 -23.65
C ARG A 561 5.75 -3.82 -23.50
N TYR A 562 4.92 -2.80 -23.67
CA TYR A 562 3.46 -2.90 -23.54
C TYR A 562 2.78 -2.52 -24.84
N ALA A 563 1.79 -3.30 -25.24
CA ALA A 563 1.10 -3.11 -26.50
C ALA A 563 -0.10 -2.16 -26.42
N ALA A 564 -0.60 -1.87 -25.23
CA ALA A 564 -1.73 -0.96 -25.02
C ALA A 564 -1.60 -0.19 -23.69
N LEU A 565 -2.20 1.01 -23.67
CA LEU A 565 -2.49 1.79 -22.47
C LEU A 565 -4.00 1.89 -22.29
N ILE A 566 -4.50 1.49 -21.13
CA ILE A 566 -5.92 1.53 -20.79
C ILE A 566 -6.13 2.61 -19.74
N LEU A 567 -7.04 3.54 -20.03
CA LEU A 567 -7.41 4.64 -19.15
C LEU A 567 -8.80 4.34 -18.55
N PRO A 568 -8.93 4.22 -17.23
CA PRO A 568 -10.23 4.03 -16.57
C PRO A 568 -11.08 5.30 -16.66
N PRO A 569 -12.36 5.26 -16.24
CA PRO A 569 -13.15 6.47 -16.05
C PRO A 569 -12.47 7.39 -15.03
N MET A 570 -11.94 8.52 -15.49
CA MET A 570 -11.14 9.42 -14.66
C MET A 570 -11.24 10.88 -15.12
N GLU A 571 -10.92 11.80 -14.23
CA GLU A 571 -10.69 13.20 -14.59
C GLU A 571 -9.19 13.44 -14.83
N TYR A 572 -8.89 14.30 -15.80
CA TYR A 572 -7.52 14.58 -16.21
C TYR A 572 -7.01 15.87 -15.57
N THR A 573 -5.82 15.80 -14.98
CA THR A 573 -5.07 17.05 -14.70
C THR A 573 -4.61 17.69 -16.01
N PRO A 574 -4.32 19.01 -16.02
CA PRO A 574 -3.74 19.65 -17.20
C PRO A 574 -2.46 18.99 -17.68
N ALA A 575 -1.63 18.47 -16.75
CA ALA A 575 -0.40 17.76 -17.08
C ALA A 575 -0.68 16.44 -17.81
N MET A 576 -1.64 15.65 -17.31
CA MET A 576 -2.06 14.40 -17.94
C MET A 576 -2.72 14.65 -19.31
N ALA A 577 -3.59 15.65 -19.39
CA ALA A 577 -4.22 16.03 -20.68
C ALA A 577 -3.17 16.43 -21.72
N ASN A 578 -2.13 17.18 -21.33
CA ASN A 578 -1.01 17.52 -22.21
C ASN A 578 -0.19 16.30 -22.63
N LEU A 579 0.12 15.38 -21.70
CA LEU A 579 0.84 14.13 -21.99
C LEU A 579 0.04 13.30 -23.00
N LEU A 580 -1.26 13.18 -22.82
CA LEU A 580 -2.14 12.42 -23.72
C LEU A 580 -2.46 13.14 -25.03
N SER A 581 -2.37 14.47 -25.12
CA SER A 581 -2.60 15.20 -26.39
C SER A 581 -1.54 14.89 -27.45
N ASP A 582 -0.33 14.55 -27.01
CA ASP A 582 0.74 14.10 -27.90
C ASP A 582 0.56 12.62 -28.33
N THR A 583 -0.51 11.98 -27.86
CA THR A 583 -0.79 10.54 -28.06
C THR A 583 -1.31 10.18 -29.47
N ALA A 584 -1.42 11.14 -30.39
CA ALA A 584 -1.56 10.77 -31.81
C ALA A 584 -0.40 9.85 -32.29
N ALA A 585 0.73 9.88 -31.55
CA ALA A 585 1.86 8.95 -31.68
C ALA A 585 1.69 7.65 -30.88
N TRP A 586 0.78 7.57 -29.92
CA TRP A 586 0.56 6.42 -29.06
C TRP A 586 -0.49 5.52 -29.73
N GLY A 587 -0.07 4.55 -30.50
CA GLY A 587 -0.94 3.79 -31.40
C GLY A 587 -2.11 3.05 -30.74
N ASN A 588 -2.07 2.75 -29.42
CA ASN A 588 -3.02 1.86 -28.76
C ASN A 588 -3.45 2.37 -27.38
N VAL A 589 -4.05 3.57 -27.32
CA VAL A 589 -4.72 4.07 -26.10
C VAL A 589 -6.21 3.69 -26.15
N ILE A 590 -6.68 3.03 -25.09
CA ILE A 590 -8.07 2.62 -24.92
C ILE A 590 -8.64 3.41 -23.74
N GLN A 591 -9.54 4.32 -24.05
CA GLN A 591 -10.22 5.12 -23.03
C GLN A 591 -11.56 4.49 -22.68
N ILE A 592 -11.73 4.14 -21.41
CA ILE A 592 -12.98 3.66 -20.84
C ILE A 592 -13.72 4.84 -20.20
N THR A 593 -14.98 4.99 -20.54
CA THR A 593 -15.90 5.97 -19.92
C THR A 593 -16.99 5.23 -19.13
N PRO A 594 -17.79 5.90 -18.31
CA PRO A 594 -18.89 5.25 -17.59
C PRO A 594 -19.90 4.51 -18.51
N ASP A 595 -20.03 4.95 -19.77
CA ASP A 595 -20.95 4.37 -20.75
C ASP A 595 -20.28 3.30 -21.64
N THR A 596 -18.99 3.04 -21.47
CA THR A 596 -18.25 2.07 -22.29
C THR A 596 -18.58 0.65 -21.84
N ASP A 597 -18.91 -0.23 -22.78
CA ASP A 597 -18.89 -1.67 -22.54
C ASP A 597 -17.43 -2.13 -22.35
N VAL A 598 -17.02 -2.28 -21.11
CA VAL A 598 -15.65 -2.64 -20.74
C VAL A 598 -15.24 -3.96 -21.37
N ARG A 599 -16.14 -4.94 -21.37
CA ARG A 599 -15.86 -6.26 -21.91
C ARG A 599 -15.57 -6.20 -23.42
N ALA A 600 -16.44 -5.54 -24.18
CA ALA A 600 -16.25 -5.38 -25.61
C ALA A 600 -14.95 -4.62 -25.93
N ALA A 601 -14.66 -3.54 -25.19
CA ALA A 601 -13.43 -2.76 -25.39
C ALA A 601 -12.15 -3.58 -25.09
N ILE A 602 -12.18 -4.45 -24.10
CA ILE A 602 -11.04 -5.32 -23.73
C ILE A 602 -10.90 -6.50 -24.70
N GLU A 603 -12.02 -7.08 -25.15
CA GLU A 603 -12.01 -8.18 -26.14
C GLU A 603 -11.43 -7.78 -27.50
N GLU A 604 -11.40 -6.49 -27.83
CA GLU A 604 -10.71 -5.97 -29.02
C GLU A 604 -9.19 -5.83 -28.86
N ILE A 605 -8.66 -5.88 -27.62
CA ILE A 605 -7.22 -5.74 -27.36
C ILE A 605 -6.40 -6.87 -28.01
N PRO A 606 -6.77 -8.16 -27.94
CA PRO A 606 -6.00 -9.25 -28.54
C PRO A 606 -5.66 -9.04 -30.00
N ASP A 607 -6.56 -8.45 -30.79
CA ASP A 607 -6.33 -8.16 -32.19
C ASP A 607 -5.25 -7.08 -32.43
N ARG A 608 -4.96 -6.29 -31.42
CA ARG A 608 -3.91 -5.26 -31.40
C ARG A 608 -2.59 -5.78 -30.84
N LEU A 609 -2.62 -6.92 -30.12
CA LEU A 609 -1.46 -7.57 -29.51
C LEU A 609 -0.84 -8.55 -30.50
N THR A 610 0.10 -8.12 -31.31
CA THR A 610 0.71 -8.92 -32.36
C THR A 610 1.50 -10.13 -31.88
N ARG A 611 1.87 -10.21 -30.58
CA ARG A 611 2.52 -11.37 -29.95
C ARG A 611 2.19 -11.41 -28.45
N ARG A 612 1.31 -12.30 -28.04
CA ARG A 612 1.06 -12.61 -26.65
C ARG A 612 1.96 -13.78 -26.19
N ALA A 613 2.45 -13.69 -24.93
CA ALA A 613 3.24 -14.76 -24.36
C ALA A 613 2.38 -16.01 -24.07
N LEU A 614 1.11 -15.78 -23.70
CA LEU A 614 0.13 -16.83 -23.45
C LEU A 614 -1.25 -16.36 -23.92
N THR A 615 -1.99 -17.25 -24.59
CA THR A 615 -3.41 -17.07 -24.88
C THR A 615 -4.22 -18.24 -24.35
N ALA A 616 -5.49 -18.03 -24.06
CA ALA A 616 -6.39 -19.08 -23.58
C ALA A 616 -7.68 -19.13 -24.40
N GLU A 617 -8.23 -20.32 -24.54
CA GLU A 617 -9.53 -20.58 -25.16
C GLU A 617 -10.46 -21.23 -24.12
N GLY A 618 -11.72 -20.81 -24.09
CA GLY A 618 -12.73 -21.39 -23.20
C GLY A 618 -12.90 -20.62 -21.89
N ALA A 619 -13.44 -21.28 -20.87
CA ALA A 619 -13.72 -20.68 -19.57
C ALA A 619 -12.43 -20.48 -18.77
N THR A 620 -12.03 -19.25 -18.56
CA THR A 620 -10.82 -18.89 -17.79
C THR A 620 -11.15 -18.29 -16.42
N HIS A 621 -12.42 -18.13 -16.11
CA HIS A 621 -12.86 -17.57 -14.84
C HIS A 621 -12.31 -18.35 -13.64
N GLY A 622 -11.63 -17.67 -12.73
CA GLY A 622 -10.97 -18.28 -11.58
C GLY A 622 -9.62 -18.94 -11.88
N VAL A 623 -9.07 -18.77 -13.09
CA VAL A 623 -7.71 -19.22 -13.42
C VAL A 623 -6.80 -18.01 -13.59
N LEU A 624 -5.78 -17.89 -12.73
CA LEU A 624 -4.73 -16.89 -12.83
C LEU A 624 -3.50 -17.46 -13.53
N ARG A 625 -2.74 -16.60 -14.18
CA ARG A 625 -1.48 -16.96 -14.83
C ARG A 625 -0.39 -15.92 -14.59
N LEU A 626 0.86 -16.37 -14.62
CA LEU A 626 2.03 -15.50 -14.64
C LEU A 626 3.06 -16.07 -15.62
N VAL A 627 3.48 -15.29 -16.59
CA VAL A 627 4.58 -15.67 -17.50
C VAL A 627 5.83 -14.90 -17.12
N ARG A 628 6.95 -15.61 -16.99
CA ARG A 628 8.27 -15.01 -16.76
C ARG A 628 9.31 -15.56 -17.74
N ASP A 629 10.19 -14.70 -18.22
CA ASP A 629 11.41 -15.10 -18.90
C ASP A 629 12.50 -15.28 -17.84
N THR A 630 12.93 -16.52 -17.65
CA THR A 630 13.91 -16.95 -16.64
C THR A 630 15.27 -17.24 -17.26
N GLU A 631 16.29 -17.45 -16.46
CA GLU A 631 17.62 -17.89 -16.95
C GLU A 631 17.56 -19.24 -17.71
N LYS A 632 16.56 -20.08 -17.42
CA LYS A 632 16.38 -21.41 -18.05
C LYS A 632 15.41 -21.41 -19.23
N GLY A 633 14.95 -20.24 -19.67
CA GLY A 633 13.91 -20.06 -20.67
C GLY A 633 12.59 -19.59 -20.06
N ARG A 634 11.53 -19.57 -20.85
CA ARG A 634 10.22 -19.13 -20.42
C ARG A 634 9.59 -20.11 -19.43
N ALA A 635 8.89 -19.58 -18.43
CA ALA A 635 8.07 -20.34 -17.51
C ALA A 635 6.70 -19.68 -17.33
N CYS A 636 5.66 -20.47 -17.12
CA CYS A 636 4.30 -20.00 -16.90
C CYS A 636 3.68 -20.73 -15.69
N LEU A 637 3.33 -19.97 -14.64
CA LEU A 637 2.54 -20.47 -13.53
C LEU A 637 1.05 -20.36 -13.89
N LEU A 638 0.30 -21.43 -13.64
CA LEU A 638 -1.15 -21.51 -13.78
C LEU A 638 -1.74 -21.85 -12.41
N VAL A 639 -2.74 -21.09 -11.96
CA VAL A 639 -3.37 -21.25 -10.65
C VAL A 639 -4.88 -21.32 -10.82
N ASN A 640 -5.49 -22.43 -10.42
CA ASN A 640 -6.93 -22.53 -10.28
C ASN A 640 -7.35 -22.06 -8.87
N THR A 641 -8.10 -20.98 -8.80
CA THR A 641 -8.63 -20.45 -7.54
C THR A 641 -10.01 -21.01 -7.19
N ASN A 642 -10.61 -21.81 -8.08
CA ASN A 642 -11.91 -22.44 -7.87
C ASN A 642 -11.78 -23.70 -7.01
N GLU A 643 -12.82 -23.99 -6.23
CA GLU A 643 -12.96 -25.24 -5.46
C GLU A 643 -13.39 -26.44 -6.32
N GLU A 644 -13.52 -26.24 -7.63
CA GLU A 644 -13.84 -27.26 -8.62
C GLU A 644 -12.73 -27.32 -9.69
N PRO A 645 -12.50 -28.51 -10.29
CA PRO A 645 -11.54 -28.63 -11.39
C PRO A 645 -11.94 -27.76 -12.59
N THR A 646 -10.96 -27.13 -13.21
CA THR A 646 -11.18 -26.26 -14.38
C THR A 646 -10.29 -26.72 -15.54
N THR A 647 -10.89 -26.94 -16.72
CA THR A 647 -10.16 -27.34 -17.93
C THR A 647 -10.03 -26.13 -18.85
N VAL A 648 -8.81 -25.80 -19.25
CA VAL A 648 -8.50 -24.69 -20.15
C VAL A 648 -7.53 -25.13 -21.23
N SER A 649 -7.74 -24.65 -22.45
CA SER A 649 -6.79 -24.77 -23.55
C SER A 649 -5.98 -23.49 -23.67
N PHE A 650 -4.66 -23.65 -23.72
CA PHE A 650 -3.70 -22.55 -23.82
C PHE A 650 -2.83 -22.69 -25.05
N THR A 651 -2.35 -21.55 -25.53
CA THR A 651 -1.25 -21.48 -26.47
C THR A 651 -0.15 -20.61 -25.85
N ILE A 652 1.08 -21.15 -25.77
CA ILE A 652 2.25 -20.46 -25.20
C ILE A 652 3.32 -20.27 -26.25
N ALA A 653 3.86 -19.05 -26.34
CA ALA A 653 4.91 -18.67 -27.28
C ALA A 653 6.28 -18.62 -26.60
N GLY A 654 7.36 -18.78 -27.40
CA GLY A 654 8.73 -18.56 -26.96
C GLY A 654 9.33 -19.68 -26.11
N MET A 655 8.84 -20.91 -26.27
CA MET A 655 9.39 -22.14 -25.68
C MET A 655 9.94 -23.08 -26.76
N GLN A 656 10.81 -24.00 -26.36
CA GLN A 656 11.40 -25.01 -27.27
C GLN A 656 10.99 -26.43 -26.93
N SER A 657 10.94 -26.76 -25.65
CA SER A 657 10.62 -28.10 -25.17
C SER A 657 9.79 -28.01 -23.87
N PRO A 658 8.53 -27.52 -23.96
CA PRO A 658 7.71 -27.33 -22.78
C PRO A 658 7.35 -28.64 -22.09
N VAL A 659 7.39 -28.66 -20.76
CA VAL A 659 6.88 -29.71 -19.90
C VAL A 659 5.98 -29.10 -18.83
N LEU A 660 4.98 -29.89 -18.38
CA LEU A 660 4.11 -29.50 -17.27
C LEU A 660 4.67 -30.07 -15.97
N TYR A 661 4.71 -29.26 -14.92
CA TYR A 661 5.28 -29.64 -13.63
C TYR A 661 4.34 -29.27 -12.48
N ASP A 662 4.15 -30.19 -11.55
CA ASP A 662 3.41 -29.97 -10.30
C ASP A 662 4.39 -29.60 -9.16
N PRO A 663 4.41 -28.35 -8.70
CA PRO A 663 5.31 -27.92 -7.64
C PRO A 663 4.99 -28.53 -6.28
N PHE A 664 3.73 -28.97 -6.05
CA PHE A 664 3.33 -29.60 -4.81
C PHE A 664 3.76 -31.08 -4.76
N ALA A 665 3.56 -31.79 -5.85
CA ALA A 665 4.02 -33.18 -5.98
C ALA A 665 5.52 -33.33 -6.24
N ASP A 666 6.22 -32.24 -6.63
CA ASP A 666 7.61 -32.23 -7.08
C ASP A 666 7.88 -33.18 -8.28
N ALA A 667 6.98 -33.15 -9.26
CA ALA A 667 6.99 -34.11 -10.38
C ALA A 667 6.50 -33.48 -11.69
N GLU A 668 7.01 -34.00 -12.82
CA GLU A 668 6.41 -33.72 -14.13
C GLU A 668 5.04 -34.40 -14.23
N VAL A 669 4.11 -33.74 -14.92
CA VAL A 669 2.75 -34.20 -15.18
C VAL A 669 2.61 -34.46 -16.67
N ASP A 670 1.95 -35.55 -17.02
CA ASP A 670 1.70 -35.86 -18.43
C ASP A 670 0.81 -34.77 -19.07
N CYS A 671 1.35 -34.14 -20.11
CA CYS A 671 0.64 -33.16 -20.93
C CYS A 671 1.15 -33.24 -22.37
N THR A 672 0.24 -33.17 -23.32
CA THR A 672 0.61 -33.14 -24.74
C THR A 672 0.69 -31.70 -25.20
N PHE A 673 1.86 -31.30 -25.67
CA PHE A 673 2.13 -30.03 -26.28
C PHE A 673 2.17 -30.19 -27.80
N THR A 674 1.29 -29.50 -28.50
CA THR A 674 1.19 -29.54 -29.96
C THR A 674 1.86 -28.30 -30.55
N PRO A 675 2.96 -28.44 -31.31
CA PRO A 675 3.67 -27.31 -31.91
C PRO A 675 2.82 -26.68 -33.04
N ASP A 676 2.80 -25.34 -33.07
CA ASP A 676 2.22 -24.53 -34.12
C ASP A 676 3.13 -23.31 -34.39
N GLY A 677 4.04 -23.44 -35.36
CA GLY A 677 5.07 -22.42 -35.63
C GLY A 677 6.07 -22.29 -34.48
N ASP A 678 6.12 -21.11 -33.84
CA ASP A 678 6.93 -20.79 -32.68
C ASP A 678 6.14 -20.87 -31.33
N GLU A 679 4.97 -21.48 -31.38
CA GLU A 679 4.05 -21.61 -30.26
C GLU A 679 3.73 -23.09 -29.96
N PHE A 680 3.20 -23.37 -28.78
CA PHE A 680 2.72 -24.67 -28.38
C PHE A 680 1.30 -24.57 -27.80
N GLY A 681 0.35 -25.29 -28.45
CA GLY A 681 -0.99 -25.50 -27.93
C GLY A 681 -1.00 -26.66 -26.91
N PHE A 682 -1.74 -26.54 -25.83
CA PHE A 682 -1.97 -27.59 -24.85
C PHE A 682 -3.29 -27.40 -24.10
N THR A 683 -3.88 -28.50 -23.67
CA THR A 683 -5.06 -28.48 -22.80
C THR A 683 -4.72 -29.11 -21.47
N VAL A 684 -5.09 -28.44 -20.38
CA VAL A 684 -4.82 -28.89 -19.02
C VAL A 684 -6.11 -28.83 -18.18
N THR A 685 -6.31 -29.84 -17.33
CA THR A 685 -7.29 -29.79 -16.27
C THR A 685 -6.55 -29.51 -14.96
N LEU A 686 -6.73 -28.29 -14.45
CA LEU A 686 -6.26 -27.91 -13.13
C LEU A 686 -7.26 -28.46 -12.10
N GLY A 687 -6.82 -29.24 -11.13
CA GLY A 687 -7.63 -29.68 -10.00
C GLY A 687 -8.14 -28.49 -9.17
N ALA A 688 -9.05 -28.74 -8.24
CA ALA A 688 -9.50 -27.73 -7.29
C ALA A 688 -8.31 -27.13 -6.54
N LEU A 689 -8.19 -25.79 -6.52
CA LEU A 689 -7.14 -25.06 -5.81
C LEU A 689 -5.70 -25.45 -6.21
N GLN A 690 -5.51 -26.04 -7.40
CA GLN A 690 -4.22 -26.54 -7.87
C GLN A 690 -3.42 -25.47 -8.61
N SER A 691 -2.09 -25.52 -8.43
CA SER A 691 -1.12 -24.76 -9.21
C SER A 691 -0.23 -25.69 -10.01
N LEU A 692 0.01 -25.37 -11.28
CA LEU A 692 0.93 -26.09 -12.17
C LEU A 692 1.86 -25.10 -12.88
N ILE A 693 3.03 -25.56 -13.31
CA ILE A 693 3.99 -24.74 -14.03
C ILE A 693 4.30 -25.38 -15.39
N VAL A 694 4.13 -24.62 -16.46
CA VAL A 694 4.74 -24.93 -17.77
C VAL A 694 6.13 -24.34 -17.77
N LYS A 695 7.14 -25.14 -18.03
CA LYS A 695 8.55 -24.73 -18.04
C LYS A 695 9.33 -25.44 -19.13
N GLU A 696 10.51 -24.94 -19.46
CA GLU A 696 11.46 -25.70 -20.29
C GLU A 696 11.94 -26.98 -19.57
N LYS A 697 12.19 -28.01 -20.36
CA LYS A 697 12.60 -29.34 -19.87
C LYS A 697 13.94 -29.31 -19.16
#